data_6728ca86a02b27a00fe8d623dd9b10f3
#
_entry.id   6728ca86a02b27a00fe8d623dd9b10f3
#
_cell.length_a   1.000
_cell.length_b   1.000
_cell.length_c   1.000
_cell.angle_alpha   90.00
_cell.angle_beta   90.00
_cell.angle_gamma   90.00
#
_symmetry.space_group_name_H-M   'P 1'
#
loop_
_entity.id
_entity.type
_entity.pdbx_description
1 polymer ?
#
loop_
_entity_poly.entity_id
_entity_poly.type
_entity_poly.pdbx_seq_one_letter_code
_entity_poly.pdbx_strand_id
1 'polypeptide(L)'
;MDLKNIKIEDPFWGHMQELVTDVVIPFQEDVLNDRQPGVEKSHAIENFKIAAGLSQGEFYGMVFQDSDVAKWLEGVAYSLIIKPDAALEKRADDIIDIIAAAQQPDGYLNTYFTIKEPEHRWQNLLECHELYCAGHMMEAAVAYYEATGKDKLLKVMEGMAGHIIDRFGPDKLPGIPGHQEVEIGLMRMYHATGNEAYKKQARYFLEERGKNPAFFAEEAAKRDWNHFGMVPKDIKYNQSHATIYEQEEAVGHSVRAVYMYTAMADLAATEHDEKLFAACERLWNNMTEKKMYITGGIGSTVEGEAFTKEYELPNDMAYAETCASIGLVFFAKQMLKMSKNGKYADAMERELYNGIISGMQLDGKRFFYVNPLEVNPGVSGEIFGYKHVIPERPGWYACACCPPNLVRMVTSLGRYAWDEDDDVIYSHLFIGQEARLKKADIKVVSEYPWKGHVSYSITPKTGDEFAVAIHIPGYLKSFEVTLNGMRLKENSETKADVFYSYRDGYIYIKNKWHDNDVIEISFNMDIRVIYANTKVREDIGCAALQRGPVVYAFEGVDNDDDVQSLMIDVSRLNEAQIETEAEGILKGAVLLDIPAVRLEGSDALYSEKPPRQKSVIARAIPYYMWGNRGLNQMRVWMHTI
;
A
#
# COMPACT_ATOMS: atom_id res chain seq x y z
N MET A 1 -5.53 13.27 -10.13
CA MET A 1 -4.77 14.47 -9.68
C MET A 1 -3.35 14.39 -10.22
N ASP A 2 -2.87 15.49 -10.85
CA ASP A 2 -1.48 15.57 -11.34
C ASP A 2 -0.53 15.83 -10.16
N LEU A 3 0.47 14.96 -9.99
CA LEU A 3 1.44 15.05 -8.89
C LEU A 3 2.28 16.32 -8.95
N LYS A 4 2.51 16.90 -10.14
CA LYS A 4 3.24 18.18 -10.31
C LYS A 4 2.57 19.36 -9.60
N ASN A 5 1.30 19.23 -9.27
CA ASN A 5 0.53 20.25 -8.58
C ASN A 5 0.56 20.10 -7.05
N ILE A 6 1.21 19.06 -6.52
CA ILE A 6 1.23 18.75 -5.09
C ILE A 6 2.67 18.72 -4.59
N LYS A 7 2.96 19.49 -3.56
CA LYS A 7 4.26 19.49 -2.88
C LYS A 7 4.05 19.20 -1.39
N ILE A 8 4.49 18.04 -0.94
CA ILE A 8 4.44 17.66 0.48
C ILE A 8 5.55 18.40 1.24
N GLU A 9 5.19 19.01 2.38
CA GLU A 9 6.09 19.83 3.20
C GLU A 9 5.96 19.54 4.71
N ASP A 10 5.24 18.47 5.11
CA ASP A 10 5.12 18.13 6.52
C ASP A 10 6.37 17.40 7.08
N PRO A 11 6.58 17.46 8.41
CA PRO A 11 7.77 16.85 9.03
C PRO A 11 7.80 15.33 8.92
N PHE A 12 6.66 14.65 8.80
CA PHE A 12 6.58 13.20 8.75
C PHE A 12 6.75 12.68 7.32
N TRP A 13 5.83 13.03 6.42
CA TRP A 13 5.86 12.52 5.04
C TRP A 13 6.93 13.17 4.19
N GLY A 14 7.27 14.44 4.46
CA GLY A 14 8.40 15.11 3.82
C GLY A 14 9.71 14.37 4.10
N HIS A 15 9.96 13.98 5.37
CA HIS A 15 11.12 13.17 5.74
C HIS A 15 11.11 11.79 5.06
N MET A 16 9.94 11.12 4.99
CA MET A 16 9.83 9.82 4.29
C MET A 16 10.13 9.94 2.80
N GLN A 17 9.66 11.02 2.15
CA GLN A 17 9.97 11.27 0.74
C GLN A 17 11.45 11.58 0.52
N GLU A 18 12.08 12.37 1.39
CA GLU A 18 13.51 12.63 1.34
C GLU A 18 14.32 11.34 1.52
N LEU A 19 13.96 10.49 2.49
CA LEU A 19 14.62 9.20 2.70
C LEU A 19 14.50 8.31 1.45
N VAL A 20 13.32 8.26 0.85
CA VAL A 20 13.12 7.43 -0.36
C VAL A 20 13.90 7.98 -1.54
N THR A 21 13.87 9.29 -1.78
CA THR A 21 14.57 9.90 -2.92
C THR A 21 16.09 9.85 -2.78
N ASP A 22 16.61 10.13 -1.58
CA ASP A 22 18.04 10.34 -1.38
C ASP A 22 18.79 9.07 -0.96
N VAL A 23 18.09 8.05 -0.44
CA VAL A 23 18.70 6.81 0.05
C VAL A 23 18.14 5.57 -0.62
N VAL A 24 16.81 5.38 -0.62
CA VAL A 24 16.22 4.12 -1.07
C VAL A 24 16.37 3.92 -2.58
N ILE A 25 16.08 4.94 -3.39
CA ILE A 25 16.20 4.88 -4.86
C ILE A 25 17.64 4.57 -5.28
N PRO A 26 18.69 5.27 -4.80
CA PRO A 26 20.09 4.92 -5.12
C PRO A 26 20.48 3.53 -4.62
N PHE A 27 20.06 3.13 -3.41
CA PHE A 27 20.33 1.79 -2.88
C PHE A 27 19.74 0.70 -3.77
N GLN A 28 18.48 0.85 -4.18
CA GLN A 28 17.82 -0.11 -5.07
C GLN A 28 18.44 -0.13 -6.46
N GLU A 29 18.89 1.01 -7.00
CA GLU A 29 19.63 1.05 -8.26
C GLU A 29 20.90 0.20 -8.19
N ASP A 30 21.63 0.29 -7.07
CA ASP A 30 22.83 -0.52 -6.88
C ASP A 30 22.52 -2.01 -6.75
N VAL A 31 21.41 -2.38 -6.10
CA VAL A 31 20.93 -3.77 -6.02
C VAL A 31 20.53 -4.30 -7.40
N LEU A 32 19.71 -3.56 -8.16
CA LEU A 32 19.25 -3.96 -9.50
C LEU A 32 20.40 -4.14 -10.50
N ASN A 33 21.54 -3.47 -10.27
CA ASN A 33 22.79 -3.61 -11.02
C ASN A 33 23.80 -4.57 -10.40
N ASP A 34 23.44 -5.34 -9.36
CA ASP A 34 24.33 -6.25 -8.63
C ASP A 34 25.57 -5.56 -8.00
N ARG A 35 25.51 -4.27 -7.71
CA ARG A 35 26.62 -3.50 -7.12
C ARG A 35 26.59 -3.45 -5.59
N GLN A 36 25.43 -3.79 -4.96
CA GLN A 36 25.28 -3.75 -3.51
C GLN A 36 25.83 -5.04 -2.86
N PRO A 37 26.91 -4.99 -2.06
CA PRO A 37 27.43 -6.18 -1.41
C PRO A 37 26.55 -6.61 -0.21
N GLY A 38 26.53 -7.92 0.07
CA GLY A 38 25.90 -8.48 1.27
C GLY A 38 24.37 -8.56 1.22
N VAL A 39 23.78 -8.36 0.05
CA VAL A 39 22.34 -8.55 -0.18
C VAL A 39 22.10 -9.64 -1.23
N GLU A 40 20.87 -10.14 -1.33
CA GLU A 40 20.47 -11.07 -2.38
C GLU A 40 20.67 -10.43 -3.77
N LYS A 41 21.19 -11.21 -4.71
CA LYS A 41 21.48 -10.76 -6.07
C LYS A 41 20.20 -10.58 -6.88
N SER A 42 20.06 -9.45 -7.57
CA SER A 42 18.89 -9.15 -8.42
C SER A 42 19.10 -9.55 -9.88
N HIS A 43 20.20 -9.13 -10.49
CA HIS A 43 20.53 -9.31 -11.91
C HIS A 43 19.52 -8.71 -12.90
N ALA A 44 18.54 -7.94 -12.43
CA ALA A 44 17.40 -7.50 -13.24
C ALA A 44 17.82 -6.62 -14.44
N ILE A 45 18.72 -5.66 -14.25
CA ILE A 45 19.20 -4.80 -15.35
C ILE A 45 20.11 -5.59 -16.30
N GLU A 46 20.91 -6.53 -15.80
CA GLU A 46 21.75 -7.38 -16.65
C GLU A 46 20.92 -8.31 -17.53
N ASN A 47 19.80 -8.86 -17.02
CA ASN A 47 18.85 -9.61 -17.83
C ASN A 47 18.34 -8.79 -19.05
N PHE A 48 18.01 -7.52 -18.85
CA PHE A 48 17.63 -6.64 -19.97
C PHE A 48 18.77 -6.42 -20.97
N LYS A 49 20.03 -6.28 -20.52
CA LYS A 49 21.19 -6.16 -21.42
C LYS A 49 21.42 -7.42 -22.23
N ILE A 50 21.26 -8.60 -21.61
CA ILE A 50 21.40 -9.89 -22.29
C ILE A 50 20.27 -10.04 -23.34
N ALA A 51 19.01 -9.74 -22.98
CA ALA A 51 17.87 -9.78 -23.91
C ALA A 51 18.04 -8.81 -25.08
N ALA A 52 18.69 -7.67 -24.86
CA ALA A 52 19.03 -6.66 -25.88
C ALA A 52 20.26 -7.05 -26.73
N GLY A 53 20.97 -8.12 -26.43
CA GLY A 53 22.23 -8.50 -27.10
C GLY A 53 23.42 -7.57 -26.78
N LEU A 54 23.29 -6.73 -25.74
CA LEU A 54 24.35 -5.81 -25.26
C LEU A 54 25.32 -6.49 -24.30
N SER A 55 24.96 -7.64 -23.76
CA SER A 55 25.77 -8.49 -22.90
C SER A 55 25.56 -9.95 -23.24
N GLN A 56 26.45 -10.82 -22.75
CA GLN A 56 26.34 -12.28 -22.91
C GLN A 56 26.20 -12.92 -21.53
N GLY A 57 25.29 -13.89 -21.42
CA GLY A 57 25.04 -14.59 -20.17
C GLY A 57 23.76 -15.41 -20.21
N GLU A 58 23.40 -15.94 -19.05
CA GLU A 58 22.14 -16.66 -18.84
C GLU A 58 21.20 -15.77 -18.00
N PHE A 59 19.91 -16.01 -18.10
CA PHE A 59 18.91 -15.40 -17.24
C PHE A 59 19.15 -15.80 -15.77
N TYR A 60 19.05 -14.84 -14.85
CA TYR A 60 19.12 -15.08 -13.41
C TYR A 60 17.93 -14.44 -12.68
N GLY A 61 17.45 -15.11 -11.64
CA GLY A 61 16.38 -14.63 -10.78
C GLY A 61 15.02 -15.24 -11.09
N MET A 62 13.98 -14.57 -10.64
CA MET A 62 12.58 -15.00 -10.81
C MET A 62 12.06 -14.67 -12.21
N VAL A 63 11.15 -15.48 -12.75
CA VAL A 63 10.54 -15.28 -14.07
C VAL A 63 9.87 -13.89 -14.23
N PHE A 64 9.58 -13.21 -13.14
CA PHE A 64 8.98 -11.88 -13.08
C PHE A 64 9.98 -10.76 -12.69
N GLN A 65 11.28 -11.01 -12.80
CA GLN A 65 12.34 -10.08 -12.37
C GLN A 65 12.24 -8.70 -13.06
N ASP A 66 11.72 -8.64 -14.27
CA ASP A 66 11.49 -7.39 -15.03
C ASP A 66 10.64 -6.38 -14.25
N SER A 67 9.71 -6.86 -13.41
CA SER A 67 8.83 -6.00 -12.63
C SER A 67 9.54 -5.17 -11.57
N ASP A 68 10.72 -5.60 -11.10
CA ASP A 68 11.50 -4.85 -10.11
C ASP A 68 12.07 -3.57 -10.72
N VAL A 69 12.59 -3.67 -11.96
CA VAL A 69 13.05 -2.50 -12.74
C VAL A 69 11.88 -1.57 -13.06
N ALA A 70 10.74 -2.14 -13.44
CA ALA A 70 9.54 -1.37 -13.75
C ALA A 70 9.08 -0.51 -12.56
N LYS A 71 8.89 -1.12 -11.39
CA LYS A 71 8.46 -0.41 -10.16
C LYS A 71 9.49 0.63 -9.71
N TRP A 72 10.78 0.30 -9.83
CA TRP A 72 11.85 1.25 -9.53
C TRP A 72 11.79 2.46 -10.46
N LEU A 73 11.64 2.27 -11.79
CA LEU A 73 11.49 3.34 -12.77
C LEU A 73 10.25 4.21 -12.50
N GLU A 74 9.14 3.60 -12.09
CA GLU A 74 7.93 4.34 -11.70
C GLU A 74 8.21 5.23 -10.48
N GLY A 75 8.89 4.69 -9.46
CA GLY A 75 9.31 5.46 -8.29
C GLY A 75 10.29 6.58 -8.62
N VAL A 76 11.25 6.33 -9.51
CA VAL A 76 12.17 7.36 -10.04
C VAL A 76 11.40 8.47 -10.75
N ALA A 77 10.43 8.12 -11.60
CA ALA A 77 9.61 9.11 -12.30
C ALA A 77 8.92 10.07 -11.33
N TYR A 78 8.29 9.54 -10.29
CA TYR A 78 7.65 10.39 -9.27
C TYR A 78 8.66 11.17 -8.43
N SER A 79 9.83 10.60 -8.13
CA SER A 79 10.88 11.33 -7.40
C SER A 79 11.41 12.52 -8.18
N LEU A 80 11.51 12.42 -9.51
CA LEU A 80 11.91 13.53 -10.38
C LEU A 80 10.89 14.70 -10.38
N ILE A 81 9.62 14.42 -10.11
CA ILE A 81 8.61 15.47 -9.91
C ILE A 81 8.83 16.18 -8.57
N ILE A 82 9.13 15.42 -7.49
CA ILE A 82 9.35 15.95 -6.14
C ILE A 82 10.64 16.77 -6.10
N LYS A 83 11.73 16.20 -6.61
CA LYS A 83 13.08 16.75 -6.56
C LYS A 83 13.79 16.48 -7.89
N PRO A 84 13.76 17.44 -8.84
CA PRO A 84 14.42 17.28 -10.13
C PRO A 84 15.93 16.96 -9.96
N ASP A 85 16.38 15.87 -10.58
CA ASP A 85 17.77 15.40 -10.58
C ASP A 85 18.16 14.95 -11.98
N ALA A 86 18.91 15.78 -12.69
CA ALA A 86 19.34 15.49 -14.07
C ALA A 86 20.26 14.26 -14.17
N ALA A 87 21.00 13.93 -13.11
CA ALA A 87 21.87 12.75 -13.12
C ALA A 87 21.06 11.46 -12.94
N LEU A 88 20.06 11.46 -12.07
CA LEU A 88 19.10 10.35 -11.91
C LEU A 88 18.26 10.17 -13.18
N GLU A 89 17.74 11.26 -13.74
CA GLU A 89 16.99 11.24 -15.01
C GLU A 89 17.81 10.62 -16.14
N LYS A 90 19.10 11.00 -16.25
CA LYS A 90 19.98 10.39 -17.26
C LYS A 90 20.18 8.90 -17.04
N ARG A 91 20.38 8.44 -15.80
CA ARG A 91 20.52 7.00 -15.51
C ARG A 91 19.22 6.23 -15.83
N ALA A 92 18.07 6.82 -15.56
CA ALA A 92 16.78 6.25 -15.96
C ALA A 92 16.65 6.17 -17.49
N ASP A 93 17.04 7.21 -18.22
CA ASP A 93 17.10 7.20 -19.70
C ASP A 93 18.00 6.07 -20.23
N ASP A 94 19.20 5.89 -19.63
CA ASP A 94 20.13 4.83 -20.02
C ASP A 94 19.52 3.43 -19.82
N ILE A 95 18.76 3.22 -18.73
CA ILE A 95 18.04 1.97 -18.49
C ILE A 95 16.87 1.80 -19.48
N ILE A 96 16.13 2.85 -19.75
CA ILE A 96 15.04 2.85 -20.75
C ILE A 96 15.58 2.53 -22.15
N ASP A 97 16.79 2.98 -22.50
CA ASP A 97 17.44 2.64 -23.76
C ASP A 97 17.74 1.14 -23.85
N ILE A 98 18.20 0.53 -22.76
CA ILE A 98 18.42 -0.92 -22.68
C ILE A 98 17.10 -1.69 -22.80
N ILE A 99 16.04 -1.26 -22.10
CA ILE A 99 14.71 -1.87 -22.18
C ILE A 99 14.17 -1.80 -23.62
N ALA A 100 14.28 -0.63 -24.26
CA ALA A 100 13.86 -0.43 -25.65
C ALA A 100 14.61 -1.36 -26.62
N ALA A 101 15.90 -1.57 -26.41
CA ALA A 101 16.72 -2.50 -27.21
C ALA A 101 16.37 -3.97 -26.97
N ALA A 102 15.81 -4.33 -25.81
CA ALA A 102 15.39 -5.69 -25.49
C ALA A 102 14.03 -6.06 -26.11
N GLN A 103 13.23 -5.08 -26.55
CA GLN A 103 11.93 -5.35 -27.18
C GLN A 103 12.09 -6.11 -28.48
N GLN A 104 11.30 -7.16 -28.65
CA GLN A 104 11.33 -8.00 -29.83
C GLN A 104 10.60 -7.33 -31.03
N PRO A 105 10.89 -7.72 -32.28
CA PRO A 105 10.30 -7.10 -33.48
C PRO A 105 8.76 -7.15 -33.55
N ASP A 106 8.13 -8.09 -32.85
CA ASP A 106 6.69 -8.25 -32.73
C ASP A 106 6.07 -7.43 -31.59
N GLY A 107 6.86 -6.58 -30.93
CA GLY A 107 6.46 -5.75 -29.80
C GLY A 107 6.55 -6.44 -28.43
N TYR A 108 6.84 -7.74 -28.38
CA TYR A 108 6.96 -8.50 -27.13
C TYR A 108 8.13 -8.01 -26.27
N LEU A 109 7.94 -7.94 -24.96
CA LEU A 109 8.96 -7.55 -23.98
C LEU A 109 8.84 -8.42 -22.73
N ASN A 110 9.79 -9.32 -22.52
CA ASN A 110 10.01 -10.08 -21.29
C ASN A 110 11.39 -10.72 -21.37
N THR A 111 12.24 -10.52 -20.36
CA THR A 111 13.63 -10.99 -20.44
C THR A 111 13.75 -12.49 -20.28
N TYR A 112 12.98 -13.13 -19.38
CA TYR A 112 13.04 -14.58 -19.17
C TYR A 112 12.75 -15.36 -20.47
N PHE A 113 11.63 -15.08 -21.10
CA PHE A 113 11.23 -15.77 -22.32
C PHE A 113 12.01 -15.33 -23.56
N THR A 114 12.69 -14.20 -23.54
CA THR A 114 13.59 -13.81 -24.63
C THR A 114 14.93 -14.54 -24.52
N ILE A 115 15.45 -14.72 -23.30
CA ILE A 115 16.79 -15.30 -23.09
C ILE A 115 16.74 -16.84 -23.01
N LYS A 116 15.78 -17.38 -22.24
CA LYS A 116 15.84 -18.78 -21.78
C LYS A 116 14.87 -19.72 -22.48
N GLU A 117 13.63 -19.32 -22.66
CA GLU A 117 12.55 -20.20 -23.12
C GLU A 117 11.62 -19.51 -24.14
N PRO A 118 12.15 -19.00 -25.28
CA PRO A 118 11.35 -18.22 -26.24
C PRO A 118 10.17 -18.99 -26.84
N GLU A 119 10.26 -20.33 -26.91
CA GLU A 119 9.22 -21.22 -27.39
C GLU A 119 8.04 -21.36 -26.42
N HIS A 120 8.23 -21.01 -25.14
CA HIS A 120 7.21 -21.15 -24.10
C HIS A 120 6.39 -19.86 -23.85
N ARG A 121 6.61 -18.80 -24.62
CA ARG A 121 5.84 -17.53 -24.50
C ARG A 121 4.34 -17.78 -24.46
N TRP A 122 3.64 -17.20 -23.48
CA TRP A 122 2.19 -17.24 -23.32
C TRP A 122 1.58 -18.63 -23.08
N GLN A 123 2.37 -19.64 -22.74
CA GLN A 123 1.86 -20.99 -22.52
C GLN A 123 1.47 -21.27 -21.07
N ASN A 124 1.96 -20.50 -20.11
CA ASN A 124 1.69 -20.68 -18.69
C ASN A 124 1.34 -19.35 -18.04
N LEU A 125 0.13 -18.87 -18.27
CA LEU A 125 -0.37 -17.61 -17.72
C LEU A 125 -0.53 -17.68 -16.20
N LEU A 126 -0.77 -18.87 -15.63
CA LEU A 126 -0.90 -19.05 -14.18
C LEU A 126 0.36 -18.63 -13.43
N GLU A 127 1.55 -19.06 -13.88
CA GLU A 127 2.79 -18.98 -13.13
C GLU A 127 3.78 -17.94 -13.66
N CYS A 128 3.84 -17.73 -14.98
CA CYS A 128 4.98 -17.09 -15.64
C CYS A 128 4.93 -15.56 -15.72
N HIS A 129 3.90 -14.94 -15.22
CA HIS A 129 3.84 -13.48 -14.93
C HIS A 129 4.18 -12.54 -16.11
N GLU A 130 4.07 -12.98 -17.38
CA GLU A 130 4.36 -12.13 -18.55
C GLU A 130 3.46 -10.89 -18.58
N LEU A 131 2.13 -11.08 -18.34
CA LEU A 131 1.17 -9.98 -18.25
C LEU A 131 1.41 -9.07 -17.04
N TYR A 132 1.84 -9.64 -15.90
CA TYR A 132 2.21 -8.88 -14.71
C TYR A 132 3.39 -7.94 -14.97
N CYS A 133 4.46 -8.45 -15.57
CA CYS A 133 5.63 -7.63 -15.94
C CYS A 133 5.25 -6.53 -16.94
N ALA A 134 4.40 -6.86 -17.93
CA ALA A 134 3.91 -5.88 -18.88
C ALA A 134 3.09 -4.76 -18.19
N GLY A 135 2.21 -5.12 -17.25
CA GLY A 135 1.41 -4.16 -16.49
C GLY A 135 2.26 -3.16 -15.73
N HIS A 136 3.21 -3.64 -14.92
CA HIS A 136 4.13 -2.75 -14.19
C HIS A 136 4.97 -1.87 -15.10
N MET A 137 5.44 -2.39 -16.23
CA MET A 137 6.20 -1.58 -17.18
C MET A 137 5.32 -0.52 -17.87
N MET A 138 4.03 -0.80 -18.11
CA MET A 138 3.05 0.19 -18.58
C MET A 138 2.85 1.31 -17.55
N GLU A 139 2.73 0.97 -16.26
CA GLU A 139 2.63 1.96 -15.19
C GLU A 139 3.88 2.86 -15.15
N ALA A 140 5.08 2.25 -15.20
CA ALA A 140 6.35 2.98 -15.25
C ALA A 140 6.46 3.89 -16.48
N ALA A 141 6.01 3.41 -17.64
CA ALA A 141 6.04 4.17 -18.90
C ALA A 141 5.16 5.43 -18.83
N VAL A 142 3.95 5.28 -18.30
CA VAL A 142 3.05 6.42 -18.09
C VAL A 142 3.63 7.40 -17.06
N ALA A 143 4.12 6.90 -15.92
CA ALA A 143 4.71 7.75 -14.89
C ALA A 143 5.91 8.54 -15.42
N TYR A 144 6.80 7.90 -16.18
CA TYR A 144 7.98 8.56 -16.73
C TYR A 144 7.61 9.61 -17.79
N TYR A 145 6.62 9.32 -18.63
CA TYR A 145 6.08 10.29 -19.58
C TYR A 145 5.41 11.48 -18.87
N GLU A 146 4.58 11.23 -17.87
CA GLU A 146 3.95 12.29 -17.05
C GLU A 146 5.01 13.16 -16.35
N ALA A 147 6.08 12.58 -15.83
CA ALA A 147 7.14 13.29 -15.12
C ALA A 147 7.99 14.17 -16.04
N THR A 148 8.51 13.59 -17.15
CA THR A 148 9.58 14.16 -17.95
C THR A 148 9.14 14.67 -19.33
N GLY A 149 7.98 14.21 -19.83
CA GLY A 149 7.53 14.43 -21.20
C GLY A 149 8.22 13.53 -22.25
N LYS A 150 9.14 12.64 -21.83
CA LYS A 150 9.85 11.71 -22.72
C LYS A 150 9.00 10.47 -23.00
N ASP A 151 8.76 10.17 -24.24
CA ASP A 151 7.81 9.13 -24.69
C ASP A 151 8.44 7.80 -25.11
N LYS A 152 9.76 7.62 -24.97
CA LYS A 152 10.45 6.41 -25.44
C LYS A 152 9.88 5.15 -24.80
N LEU A 153 9.81 5.10 -23.46
CA LEU A 153 9.29 3.94 -22.74
C LEU A 153 7.79 3.75 -23.03
N LEU A 154 7.03 4.83 -23.15
CA LEU A 154 5.62 4.79 -23.53
C LEU A 154 5.44 4.09 -24.90
N LYS A 155 6.24 4.44 -25.90
CA LYS A 155 6.21 3.81 -27.23
C LYS A 155 6.59 2.33 -27.20
N VAL A 156 7.56 1.94 -26.36
CA VAL A 156 7.89 0.53 -26.12
C VAL A 156 6.65 -0.20 -25.58
N MET A 157 5.96 0.40 -24.61
CA MET A 157 4.78 -0.24 -24.03
C MET A 157 3.53 -0.15 -24.90
N GLU A 158 3.42 0.83 -25.80
CA GLU A 158 2.41 0.81 -26.87
C GLU A 158 2.62 -0.40 -27.81
N GLY A 159 3.88 -0.73 -28.13
CA GLY A 159 4.23 -1.94 -28.88
C GLY A 159 3.82 -3.22 -28.13
N MET A 160 4.15 -3.32 -26.85
CA MET A 160 3.76 -4.48 -26.02
C MET A 160 2.25 -4.59 -25.84
N ALA A 161 1.55 -3.48 -25.61
CA ALA A 161 0.09 -3.45 -25.53
C ALA A 161 -0.56 -3.88 -26.86
N GLY A 162 -0.03 -3.43 -28.00
CA GLY A 162 -0.45 -3.88 -29.31
C GLY A 162 -0.29 -5.40 -29.49
N HIS A 163 0.87 -5.94 -29.12
CA HIS A 163 1.14 -7.39 -29.13
C HIS A 163 0.13 -8.18 -28.26
N ILE A 164 -0.16 -7.69 -27.04
CA ILE A 164 -1.16 -8.30 -26.14
C ILE A 164 -2.56 -8.25 -26.76
N ILE A 165 -2.97 -7.10 -27.30
CA ILE A 165 -4.28 -6.92 -27.94
C ILE A 165 -4.41 -7.82 -29.18
N ASP A 166 -3.37 -7.98 -29.96
CA ASP A 166 -3.39 -8.84 -31.15
C ASP A 166 -3.49 -10.33 -30.78
N ARG A 167 -2.99 -10.71 -29.60
CA ARG A 167 -2.97 -12.11 -29.15
C ARG A 167 -4.23 -12.53 -28.40
N PHE A 168 -4.75 -11.69 -27.48
CA PHE A 168 -5.84 -12.06 -26.58
C PHE A 168 -7.14 -11.32 -26.91
N GLY A 169 -8.27 -12.02 -26.86
CA GLY A 169 -9.58 -11.43 -27.10
C GLY A 169 -10.66 -12.46 -27.39
N PRO A 170 -11.92 -12.04 -27.59
CA PRO A 170 -13.06 -12.95 -27.81
C PRO A 170 -12.88 -13.87 -29.03
N ASP A 171 -12.31 -13.35 -30.12
CA ASP A 171 -12.07 -14.08 -31.37
C ASP A 171 -10.60 -14.50 -31.56
N LYS A 172 -9.81 -14.44 -30.47
CA LYS A 172 -8.37 -14.70 -30.43
C LYS A 172 -8.07 -15.80 -29.40
N LEU A 173 -6.80 -15.88 -28.96
CA LEU A 173 -6.46 -16.79 -27.87
C LEU A 173 -7.19 -16.36 -26.59
N PRO A 174 -7.98 -17.23 -25.97
CA PRO A 174 -8.52 -16.93 -24.65
C PRO A 174 -7.39 -16.82 -23.63
N GLY A 175 -7.46 -15.84 -22.74
CA GLY A 175 -6.44 -15.66 -21.72
C GLY A 175 -6.91 -14.74 -20.62
N ILE A 176 -6.45 -15.05 -19.41
CA ILE A 176 -6.59 -14.20 -18.22
C ILE A 176 -5.24 -14.19 -17.50
N PRO A 177 -4.78 -13.04 -16.93
CA PRO A 177 -3.53 -13.02 -16.20
C PRO A 177 -3.60 -13.93 -14.97
N GLY A 178 -2.55 -14.71 -14.73
CA GLY A 178 -2.42 -15.48 -13.49
C GLY A 178 -2.25 -14.56 -12.29
N HIS A 179 -1.41 -13.55 -12.43
CA HIS A 179 -1.33 -12.42 -11.50
C HIS A 179 -1.90 -11.17 -12.17
N GLN A 180 -2.93 -10.60 -11.58
CA GLN A 180 -3.58 -9.36 -12.03
C GLN A 180 -2.62 -8.18 -11.82
N GLU A 181 -2.48 -7.36 -12.84
CA GLU A 181 -1.70 -6.13 -12.87
C GLU A 181 -1.84 -5.44 -14.24
N VAL A 182 -1.83 -6.22 -15.33
CA VAL A 182 -1.92 -5.68 -16.69
C VAL A 182 -3.18 -4.85 -16.90
N GLU A 183 -4.25 -5.17 -16.19
CA GLU A 183 -5.50 -4.42 -16.23
C GLU A 183 -5.30 -2.98 -15.69
N ILE A 184 -4.51 -2.81 -14.62
CA ILE A 184 -4.14 -1.48 -14.09
C ILE A 184 -3.27 -0.74 -15.11
N GLY A 185 -2.21 -1.40 -15.61
CA GLY A 185 -1.30 -0.82 -16.59
C GLY A 185 -2.02 -0.34 -17.86
N LEU A 186 -2.93 -1.18 -18.40
CA LEU A 186 -3.75 -0.82 -19.57
C LEU A 186 -4.70 0.36 -19.29
N MET A 187 -5.34 0.41 -18.13
CA MET A 187 -6.17 1.55 -17.74
C MET A 187 -5.34 2.83 -17.61
N ARG A 188 -4.13 2.76 -17.05
CA ARG A 188 -3.22 3.90 -17.00
C ARG A 188 -2.80 4.38 -18.39
N MET A 189 -2.47 3.44 -19.29
CA MET A 189 -2.18 3.76 -20.70
C MET A 189 -3.37 4.43 -21.38
N TYR A 190 -4.60 3.94 -21.13
CA TYR A 190 -5.83 4.58 -21.62
C TYR A 190 -5.97 6.02 -21.12
N HIS A 191 -5.82 6.26 -19.83
CA HIS A 191 -5.93 7.61 -19.26
C HIS A 191 -4.87 8.58 -19.79
N ALA A 192 -3.66 8.09 -20.10
CA ALA A 192 -2.57 8.90 -20.61
C ALA A 192 -2.69 9.22 -22.11
N THR A 193 -3.24 8.28 -22.90
CA THR A 193 -3.20 8.37 -24.39
C THR A 193 -4.58 8.59 -25.02
N GLY A 194 -5.67 8.30 -24.29
CA GLY A 194 -7.03 8.28 -24.83
C GLY A 194 -7.32 7.10 -25.78
N ASN A 195 -6.41 6.12 -25.91
CA ASN A 195 -6.62 4.99 -26.81
C ASN A 195 -7.59 3.96 -26.20
N GLU A 196 -8.80 3.91 -26.75
CA GLU A 196 -9.90 3.02 -26.34
C GLU A 196 -9.55 1.52 -26.38
N ALA A 197 -8.58 1.11 -27.19
CA ALA A 197 -8.18 -0.29 -27.31
C ALA A 197 -7.61 -0.82 -25.99
N TYR A 198 -6.91 0.02 -25.21
CA TYR A 198 -6.33 -0.36 -23.92
C TYR A 198 -7.42 -0.61 -22.88
N LYS A 199 -8.41 0.29 -22.76
CA LYS A 199 -9.56 0.10 -21.88
C LYS A 199 -10.37 -1.15 -22.25
N LYS A 200 -10.60 -1.39 -23.53
CA LYS A 200 -11.30 -2.60 -24.01
C LYS A 200 -10.53 -3.87 -23.65
N GLN A 201 -9.21 -3.86 -23.75
CA GLN A 201 -8.40 -5.02 -23.38
C GLN A 201 -8.39 -5.27 -21.86
N ALA A 202 -8.32 -4.22 -21.04
CA ALA A 202 -8.47 -4.32 -19.58
C ALA A 202 -9.83 -4.90 -19.21
N ARG A 203 -10.91 -4.38 -19.79
CA ARG A 203 -12.27 -4.91 -19.61
C ARG A 203 -12.36 -6.38 -20.00
N TYR A 204 -11.76 -6.77 -21.13
CA TYR A 204 -11.74 -8.16 -21.57
C TYR A 204 -11.15 -9.08 -20.51
N PHE A 205 -9.96 -8.78 -19.99
CA PHE A 205 -9.32 -9.61 -18.97
C PHE A 205 -10.14 -9.71 -17.69
N LEU A 206 -10.73 -8.59 -17.23
CA LEU A 206 -11.60 -8.55 -16.04
C LEU A 206 -12.87 -9.38 -16.25
N GLU A 207 -13.57 -9.20 -17.37
CA GLU A 207 -14.84 -9.89 -17.63
C GLU A 207 -14.67 -11.36 -18.05
N GLU A 208 -13.51 -11.72 -18.60
CA GLU A 208 -13.23 -13.14 -18.95
C GLU A 208 -12.93 -13.96 -17.71
N ARG A 209 -12.38 -13.33 -16.69
CA ARG A 209 -12.08 -13.99 -15.41
C ARG A 209 -13.35 -14.52 -14.77
N GLY A 210 -13.31 -15.83 -14.42
CA GLY A 210 -14.40 -16.53 -13.75
C GLY A 210 -15.52 -17.00 -14.67
N LYS A 211 -15.54 -16.66 -15.96
CA LYS A 211 -16.47 -17.29 -16.92
C LYS A 211 -16.19 -18.79 -17.07
N ASN A 212 -14.91 -19.17 -17.10
CA ASN A 212 -14.46 -20.55 -17.05
C ASN A 212 -13.55 -20.76 -15.83
N PRO A 213 -14.07 -21.22 -14.68
CA PRO A 213 -13.24 -21.50 -13.52
C PRO A 213 -12.15 -22.56 -13.75
N ALA A 214 -12.31 -23.42 -14.74
CA ALA A 214 -11.33 -24.46 -15.10
C ALA A 214 -10.21 -23.96 -16.02
N PHE A 215 -10.21 -22.69 -16.44
CA PHE A 215 -9.29 -22.12 -17.43
C PHE A 215 -7.83 -22.53 -17.20
N PHE A 216 -7.28 -22.33 -15.99
CA PHE A 216 -5.88 -22.65 -15.68
C PHE A 216 -5.60 -24.16 -15.63
N ALA A 217 -6.59 -24.97 -15.25
CA ALA A 217 -6.46 -26.43 -15.30
C ALA A 217 -6.44 -26.93 -16.75
N GLU A 218 -7.27 -26.34 -17.63
CA GLU A 218 -7.30 -26.65 -19.06
C GLU A 218 -6.03 -26.15 -19.78
N GLU A 219 -5.49 -24.99 -19.37
CA GLU A 219 -4.21 -24.49 -19.84
C GLU A 219 -3.07 -25.43 -19.44
N ALA A 220 -3.00 -25.82 -18.16
CA ALA A 220 -1.98 -26.72 -17.66
C ALA A 220 -2.00 -28.09 -18.34
N ALA A 221 -3.19 -28.59 -18.71
CA ALA A 221 -3.32 -29.87 -19.43
C ALA A 221 -2.76 -29.87 -20.87
N LYS A 222 -2.46 -28.69 -21.42
CA LYS A 222 -1.91 -28.53 -22.79
C LYS A 222 -0.39 -28.53 -22.84
N ARG A 223 0.29 -28.52 -21.67
CA ARG A 223 1.75 -28.52 -21.57
C ARG A 223 2.25 -29.63 -20.64
N ASP A 224 3.48 -30.04 -20.83
CA ASP A 224 4.18 -31.07 -20.04
C ASP A 224 5.22 -30.48 -19.08
N TRP A 225 5.22 -29.16 -18.93
CA TRP A 225 6.10 -28.41 -18.03
C TRP A 225 5.31 -27.44 -17.13
N ASN A 226 5.90 -27.07 -16.01
CA ASN A 226 5.46 -25.99 -15.13
C ASN A 226 6.69 -25.21 -14.61
N HIS A 227 6.46 -24.08 -13.97
CA HIS A 227 7.55 -23.23 -13.46
C HIS A 227 7.68 -23.33 -11.94
N PHE A 228 6.61 -23.09 -11.19
CA PHE A 228 6.59 -23.17 -9.73
C PHE A 228 5.86 -24.40 -9.18
N GLY A 229 5.12 -25.11 -9.99
CA GLY A 229 4.29 -26.23 -9.58
C GLY A 229 3.04 -25.80 -8.82
N MET A 230 2.49 -24.64 -9.14
CA MET A 230 1.22 -24.19 -8.58
C MET A 230 0.08 -25.15 -8.90
N VAL A 231 -0.95 -25.16 -8.04
CA VAL A 231 -2.12 -26.03 -8.20
C VAL A 231 -3.15 -25.37 -9.13
N PRO A 232 -3.26 -25.80 -10.42
CA PRO A 232 -4.14 -25.12 -11.38
C PRO A 232 -5.64 -25.23 -11.05
N LYS A 233 -6.00 -26.13 -10.14
CA LYS A 233 -7.39 -26.36 -9.69
C LYS A 233 -7.80 -25.47 -8.52
N ASP A 234 -6.87 -24.73 -7.92
CA ASP A 234 -7.21 -23.73 -6.89
C ASP A 234 -7.76 -22.46 -7.56
N ILE A 235 -9.05 -22.53 -7.89
CA ILE A 235 -9.78 -21.46 -8.58
C ILE A 235 -9.96 -20.19 -7.74
N LYS A 236 -9.76 -20.27 -6.40
CA LYS A 236 -9.84 -19.09 -5.51
C LYS A 236 -8.51 -18.35 -5.45
N TYR A 237 -7.40 -19.03 -5.63
CA TYR A 237 -6.06 -18.46 -5.51
C TYR A 237 -5.87 -17.18 -6.35
N ASN A 238 -6.35 -17.17 -7.58
CA ASN A 238 -6.28 -16.04 -8.51
C ASN A 238 -7.66 -15.48 -8.89
N GLN A 239 -8.64 -15.60 -8.00
CA GLN A 239 -9.99 -15.03 -8.11
C GLN A 239 -10.74 -15.47 -9.38
N SER A 240 -10.49 -16.68 -9.90
CA SER A 240 -11.18 -17.22 -11.11
C SER A 240 -12.43 -18.06 -10.78
N HIS A 241 -12.83 -18.15 -9.51
CA HIS A 241 -13.95 -18.98 -9.03
C HIS A 241 -15.33 -18.48 -9.46
N ALA A 242 -15.48 -17.20 -9.75
CA ALA A 242 -16.71 -16.55 -10.18
C ALA A 242 -16.38 -15.31 -11.02
N THR A 243 -17.35 -14.85 -11.81
CA THR A 243 -17.21 -13.58 -12.55
C THR A 243 -17.06 -12.41 -11.60
N ILE A 244 -16.41 -11.33 -12.05
CA ILE A 244 -16.19 -10.12 -11.22
C ILE A 244 -17.47 -9.52 -10.63
N TYR A 245 -18.61 -9.71 -11.28
CA TYR A 245 -19.90 -9.24 -10.82
C TYR A 245 -20.54 -10.13 -9.73
N GLU A 246 -20.08 -11.39 -9.60
CA GLU A 246 -20.67 -12.42 -8.74
C GLU A 246 -19.80 -12.74 -7.52
N GLN A 247 -18.58 -12.19 -7.44
CA GLN A 247 -17.70 -12.41 -6.29
C GLN A 247 -18.28 -11.73 -5.04
N GLU A 248 -18.39 -12.50 -3.93
CA GLU A 248 -18.97 -12.06 -2.66
C GLU A 248 -17.91 -11.85 -1.57
N GLU A 249 -16.77 -12.52 -1.69
CA GLU A 249 -15.68 -12.52 -0.70
C GLU A 249 -14.33 -12.19 -1.33
N ALA A 250 -13.48 -11.49 -0.59
CA ALA A 250 -12.05 -11.41 -0.89
C ALA A 250 -11.39 -12.75 -0.55
N VAL A 251 -10.84 -13.43 -1.56
CA VAL A 251 -10.27 -14.78 -1.46
C VAL A 251 -8.95 -14.89 -2.22
N GLY A 252 -8.17 -15.91 -1.90
CA GLY A 252 -6.92 -16.23 -2.58
C GLY A 252 -5.81 -15.24 -2.26
N HIS A 253 -4.85 -15.14 -3.15
CA HIS A 253 -3.68 -14.27 -2.99
C HIS A 253 -4.09 -12.80 -2.85
N SER A 254 -3.64 -12.15 -1.78
CA SER A 254 -4.13 -10.83 -1.39
C SER A 254 -3.75 -9.72 -2.38
N VAL A 255 -2.51 -9.71 -2.90
CA VAL A 255 -2.08 -8.71 -3.88
C VAL A 255 -2.83 -8.86 -5.20
N ARG A 256 -2.98 -10.09 -5.70
CA ARG A 256 -3.78 -10.36 -6.92
C ARG A 256 -5.21 -9.83 -6.79
N ALA A 257 -5.82 -10.03 -5.62
CA ALA A 257 -7.17 -9.55 -5.33
C ALA A 257 -7.26 -8.01 -5.38
N VAL A 258 -6.43 -7.30 -4.60
CA VAL A 258 -6.53 -5.84 -4.54
C VAL A 258 -6.10 -5.16 -5.84
N TYR A 259 -5.21 -5.75 -6.62
CA TYR A 259 -4.86 -5.24 -7.94
C TYR A 259 -6.03 -5.40 -8.93
N MET A 260 -6.68 -6.57 -8.93
CA MET A 260 -7.91 -6.76 -9.71
C MET A 260 -8.99 -5.75 -9.30
N TYR A 261 -9.23 -5.59 -7.98
CA TYR A 261 -10.25 -4.68 -7.48
C TYR A 261 -9.93 -3.22 -7.80
N THR A 262 -8.65 -2.85 -7.84
CA THR A 262 -8.20 -1.52 -8.29
C THR A 262 -8.60 -1.27 -9.75
N ALA A 263 -8.33 -2.22 -10.64
CA ALA A 263 -8.70 -2.11 -12.06
C ALA A 263 -10.22 -2.13 -12.25
N MET A 264 -10.96 -2.98 -11.49
CA MET A 264 -12.42 -3.00 -11.50
C MET A 264 -13.01 -1.64 -11.12
N ALA A 265 -12.52 -1.04 -10.03
CA ALA A 265 -13.01 0.25 -9.55
C ALA A 265 -12.65 1.40 -10.51
N ASP A 266 -11.45 1.38 -11.13
CA ASP A 266 -11.08 2.38 -12.14
C ASP A 266 -11.97 2.27 -13.39
N LEU A 267 -12.24 1.06 -13.84
CA LEU A 267 -13.13 0.82 -14.97
C LEU A 267 -14.57 1.25 -14.65
N ALA A 268 -15.08 0.90 -13.45
CA ALA A 268 -16.40 1.32 -12.98
C ALA A 268 -16.53 2.84 -12.95
N ALA A 269 -15.53 3.54 -12.42
CA ALA A 269 -15.52 5.00 -12.38
C ALA A 269 -15.45 5.63 -13.78
N THR A 270 -14.64 5.04 -14.67
CA THR A 270 -14.45 5.55 -16.03
C THR A 270 -15.70 5.42 -16.90
N GLU A 271 -16.47 4.37 -16.69
CA GLU A 271 -17.66 4.07 -17.51
C GLU A 271 -18.98 4.29 -16.77
N HIS A 272 -18.93 4.77 -15.52
CA HIS A 272 -20.10 4.95 -14.64
C HIS A 272 -20.91 3.66 -14.47
N ASP A 273 -20.19 2.52 -14.33
CA ASP A 273 -20.78 1.20 -14.17
C ASP A 273 -21.15 0.92 -12.71
N GLU A 274 -22.37 1.29 -12.33
CA GLU A 274 -22.92 1.10 -10.98
C GLU A 274 -22.94 -0.38 -10.54
N LYS A 275 -23.11 -1.31 -11.47
CA LYS A 275 -23.15 -2.75 -11.17
C LYS A 275 -21.74 -3.25 -10.79
N LEU A 276 -20.72 -2.81 -11.53
CA LEU A 276 -19.33 -3.15 -11.24
C LEU A 276 -18.88 -2.47 -9.93
N PHE A 277 -19.29 -1.22 -9.71
CA PHE A 277 -19.04 -0.51 -8.45
C PHE A 277 -19.64 -1.23 -7.24
N ALA A 278 -20.91 -1.70 -7.34
CA ALA A 278 -21.55 -2.46 -6.28
C ALA A 278 -20.80 -3.78 -5.97
N ALA A 279 -20.20 -4.43 -6.98
CA ALA A 279 -19.32 -5.59 -6.75
C ALA A 279 -18.05 -5.19 -5.99
N CYS A 280 -17.42 -4.08 -6.37
CA CYS A 280 -16.27 -3.53 -5.64
C CYS A 280 -16.62 -3.21 -4.19
N GLU A 281 -17.79 -2.63 -3.90
CA GLU A 281 -18.22 -2.33 -2.52
C GLU A 281 -18.44 -3.59 -1.68
N ARG A 282 -19.01 -4.67 -2.24
CA ARG A 282 -19.14 -5.95 -1.51
C ARG A 282 -17.78 -6.51 -1.12
N LEU A 283 -16.83 -6.53 -2.06
CA LEU A 283 -15.47 -7.01 -1.82
C LEU A 283 -14.71 -6.13 -0.83
N TRP A 284 -14.87 -4.81 -0.94
CA TRP A 284 -14.34 -3.84 0.02
C TRP A 284 -14.82 -4.13 1.43
N ASN A 285 -16.15 -4.20 1.63
CA ASN A 285 -16.73 -4.41 2.96
C ASN A 285 -16.35 -5.78 3.54
N ASN A 286 -16.34 -6.86 2.73
CA ASN A 286 -15.88 -8.17 3.20
C ASN A 286 -14.42 -8.11 3.67
N MET A 287 -13.55 -7.47 2.90
CA MET A 287 -12.13 -7.38 3.20
C MET A 287 -11.85 -6.52 4.43
N THR A 288 -12.35 -5.27 4.45
CA THR A 288 -11.98 -4.29 5.48
C THR A 288 -12.71 -4.49 6.81
N GLU A 289 -13.90 -5.09 6.80
CA GLU A 289 -14.69 -5.31 8.02
C GLU A 289 -14.41 -6.67 8.67
N LYS A 290 -13.79 -7.64 7.94
CA LYS A 290 -13.71 -9.02 8.41
C LYS A 290 -12.35 -9.70 8.24
N LYS A 291 -11.45 -9.14 7.40
CA LYS A 291 -10.18 -9.79 7.01
C LYS A 291 -8.96 -8.86 7.08
N MET A 292 -9.13 -7.64 7.60
CA MET A 292 -8.06 -6.65 7.74
C MET A 292 -7.57 -6.59 9.19
N TYR A 293 -6.26 -6.61 9.37
CA TYR A 293 -5.61 -6.41 10.67
C TYR A 293 -5.74 -4.97 11.16
N ILE A 294 -5.50 -4.75 12.45
CA ILE A 294 -5.56 -3.39 13.04
C ILE A 294 -4.55 -2.43 12.39
N THR A 295 -3.44 -2.95 11.90
CA THR A 295 -2.40 -2.19 11.18
C THR A 295 -2.76 -1.86 9.73
N GLY A 296 -3.93 -2.32 9.26
CA GLY A 296 -4.37 -2.22 7.87
C GLY A 296 -4.06 -3.47 7.05
N GLY A 297 -2.96 -4.16 7.34
CA GLY A 297 -2.48 -5.30 6.58
C GLY A 297 -3.55 -6.35 6.27
N ILE A 298 -3.47 -6.96 5.12
CA ILE A 298 -4.39 -7.99 4.61
C ILE A 298 -3.63 -9.23 4.12
N GLY A 299 -4.31 -10.39 4.16
CA GLY A 299 -3.69 -11.69 3.90
C GLY A 299 -3.15 -12.31 5.20
N SER A 300 -3.78 -13.40 5.66
CA SER A 300 -3.52 -13.97 6.99
C SER A 300 -2.69 -15.25 6.95
N THR A 301 -2.39 -15.79 5.77
CA THR A 301 -1.59 -17.03 5.63
C THR A 301 -0.47 -16.89 4.62
N VAL A 302 0.67 -17.52 4.95
CA VAL A 302 1.79 -17.70 4.02
C VAL A 302 1.43 -18.64 2.87
N GLU A 303 0.51 -19.58 3.10
CA GLU A 303 0.10 -20.50 2.06
C GLU A 303 -0.69 -19.77 0.98
N GLY A 304 -0.05 -19.57 -0.17
CA GLY A 304 -0.58 -18.78 -1.27
C GLY A 304 -0.63 -17.27 -1.01
N GLU A 305 0.03 -16.76 0.04
CA GLU A 305 0.06 -15.31 0.35
C GLU A 305 -1.36 -14.73 0.44
N ALA A 306 -2.26 -15.46 1.12
CA ALA A 306 -3.68 -15.39 0.83
C ALA A 306 -4.55 -14.94 2.01
N PHE A 307 -5.77 -14.55 1.67
CA PHE A 307 -6.87 -14.46 2.61
C PHE A 307 -7.28 -15.86 3.09
N THR A 308 -7.66 -15.95 4.36
CA THR A 308 -8.32 -17.11 4.94
C THR A 308 -9.81 -16.81 5.17
N LYS A 309 -10.40 -17.43 6.17
CA LYS A 309 -11.80 -17.20 6.54
C LYS A 309 -11.99 -15.84 7.23
N GLU A 310 -13.22 -15.36 7.22
CA GLU A 310 -13.61 -14.18 7.98
C GLU A 310 -13.19 -14.34 9.45
N TYR A 311 -12.60 -13.30 10.03
CA TYR A 311 -12.12 -13.21 11.42
C TYR A 311 -10.97 -14.15 11.79
N GLU A 312 -10.34 -14.81 10.84
CA GLU A 312 -9.13 -15.61 11.04
C GLU A 312 -7.91 -14.72 10.82
N LEU A 313 -7.38 -14.14 11.90
CA LEU A 313 -6.33 -13.13 11.91
C LEU A 313 -5.24 -13.48 12.93
N PRO A 314 -4.42 -14.53 12.69
CA PRO A 314 -3.32 -14.89 13.58
C PRO A 314 -2.27 -13.77 13.64
N ASN A 315 -1.73 -13.49 14.84
CA ASN A 315 -0.78 -12.40 15.05
C ASN A 315 0.66 -12.77 14.67
N ASP A 316 1.12 -13.95 15.11
CA ASP A 316 2.47 -14.48 14.96
C ASP A 316 2.71 -15.23 13.64
N MET A 317 1.65 -15.46 12.87
CA MET A 317 1.67 -16.09 11.56
C MET A 317 1.06 -15.19 10.48
N ALA A 318 0.73 -13.96 10.79
CA ALA A 318 0.19 -13.01 9.84
C ALA A 318 1.13 -12.88 8.63
N TYR A 319 0.58 -12.95 7.42
CA TYR A 319 1.36 -12.63 6.22
C TYR A 319 1.41 -11.12 6.01
N ALA A 320 0.25 -10.47 5.90
CA ALA A 320 0.11 -9.01 5.84
C ALA A 320 1.20 -8.36 4.95
N GLU A 321 1.22 -8.76 3.68
CA GLU A 321 2.25 -8.37 2.72
C GLU A 321 2.25 -6.87 2.48
N THR A 322 3.43 -6.25 2.45
CA THR A 322 3.58 -4.81 2.14
C THR A 322 2.94 -4.43 0.80
N CYS A 323 3.04 -5.29 -0.24
CA CYS A 323 2.38 -5.02 -1.53
C CYS A 323 0.86 -5.05 -1.45
N ALA A 324 0.29 -5.90 -0.58
CA ALA A 324 -1.15 -5.97 -0.38
C ALA A 324 -1.69 -4.70 0.30
N SER A 325 -0.96 -4.20 1.30
CA SER A 325 -1.24 -2.91 1.94
C SER A 325 -1.23 -1.76 0.93
N ILE A 326 -0.21 -1.70 0.07
CA ILE A 326 -0.11 -0.70 -1.00
C ILE A 326 -1.27 -0.84 -2.00
N GLY A 327 -1.57 -2.07 -2.43
CA GLY A 327 -2.68 -2.34 -3.35
C GLY A 327 -4.05 -1.94 -2.78
N LEU A 328 -4.25 -2.06 -1.45
CA LEU A 328 -5.47 -1.59 -0.81
C LEU A 328 -5.60 -0.05 -0.88
N VAL A 329 -4.50 0.69 -0.76
CA VAL A 329 -4.50 2.15 -0.97
C VAL A 329 -4.85 2.50 -2.42
N PHE A 330 -4.35 1.75 -3.40
CA PHE A 330 -4.71 1.94 -4.81
C PHE A 330 -6.21 1.70 -5.03
N PHE A 331 -6.74 0.62 -4.47
CA PHE A 331 -8.16 0.31 -4.55
C PHE A 331 -9.03 1.39 -3.87
N ALA A 332 -8.67 1.84 -2.66
CA ALA A 332 -9.35 2.91 -1.94
C ALA A 332 -9.44 4.20 -2.77
N LYS A 333 -8.34 4.58 -3.43
CA LYS A 333 -8.30 5.77 -4.29
C LYS A 333 -9.27 5.67 -5.47
N GLN A 334 -9.38 4.51 -6.09
CA GLN A 334 -10.32 4.32 -7.19
C GLN A 334 -11.78 4.33 -6.69
N MET A 335 -12.05 3.75 -5.52
CA MET A 335 -13.38 3.80 -4.90
C MET A 335 -13.84 5.23 -4.60
N LEU A 336 -12.93 6.12 -4.19
CA LEU A 336 -13.20 7.53 -3.95
C LEU A 336 -13.62 8.29 -5.21
N LYS A 337 -13.32 7.81 -6.42
CA LYS A 337 -13.80 8.42 -7.66
C LYS A 337 -15.32 8.29 -7.83
N MET A 338 -15.90 7.16 -7.43
CA MET A 338 -17.33 6.88 -7.52
C MET A 338 -18.11 7.34 -6.28
N SER A 339 -17.51 7.19 -5.09
CA SER A 339 -18.15 7.48 -3.81
C SER A 339 -17.20 8.19 -2.87
N LYS A 340 -17.53 9.42 -2.50
CA LYS A 340 -16.76 10.23 -1.54
C LYS A 340 -17.09 9.81 -0.11
N ASN A 341 -16.86 8.54 0.23
CA ASN A 341 -17.11 8.00 1.56
C ASN A 341 -15.80 7.87 2.35
N GLY A 342 -15.77 8.44 3.56
CA GLY A 342 -14.61 8.49 4.46
C GLY A 342 -14.03 7.12 4.81
N LYS A 343 -14.82 6.03 4.74
CA LYS A 343 -14.30 4.67 4.99
C LYS A 343 -13.11 4.29 4.11
N TYR A 344 -13.02 4.85 2.89
CA TYR A 344 -11.89 4.61 1.98
C TYR A 344 -10.67 5.42 2.41
N ALA A 345 -10.86 6.67 2.82
CA ALA A 345 -9.79 7.51 3.36
C ALA A 345 -9.26 6.97 4.71
N ASP A 346 -10.14 6.48 5.59
CA ASP A 346 -9.77 5.82 6.86
C ASP A 346 -8.85 4.61 6.62
N ALA A 347 -9.17 3.79 5.62
CA ALA A 347 -8.33 2.62 5.27
C ALA A 347 -6.98 3.06 4.68
N MET A 348 -6.97 4.05 3.76
CA MET A 348 -5.72 4.62 3.24
C MET A 348 -4.83 5.14 4.37
N GLU A 349 -5.40 5.91 5.29
CA GLU A 349 -4.66 6.47 6.43
C GLU A 349 -4.06 5.35 7.31
N ARG A 350 -4.85 4.34 7.65
CA ARG A 350 -4.42 3.19 8.45
C ARG A 350 -3.25 2.46 7.80
N GLU A 351 -3.34 2.16 6.51
CA GLU A 351 -2.27 1.49 5.78
C GLU A 351 -1.00 2.33 5.69
N LEU A 352 -1.14 3.61 5.36
CA LEU A 352 -0.02 4.53 5.19
C LEU A 352 0.80 4.66 6.47
N TYR A 353 0.15 4.87 7.62
CA TYR A 353 0.85 5.10 8.90
C TYR A 353 1.26 3.82 9.63
N ASN A 354 0.89 2.63 9.15
CA ASN A 354 1.22 1.37 9.82
C ASN A 354 1.73 0.31 8.83
N GLY A 355 0.85 -0.37 8.08
CA GLY A 355 1.18 -1.53 7.26
C GLY A 355 2.19 -1.25 6.16
N ILE A 356 2.17 -0.07 5.55
CA ILE A 356 3.06 0.29 4.43
C ILE A 356 4.45 0.68 4.93
N ILE A 357 4.54 1.71 5.79
CA ILE A 357 5.86 2.23 6.20
C ILE A 357 6.61 1.29 7.14
N SER A 358 5.93 0.34 7.80
CA SER A 358 6.61 -0.74 8.53
C SER A 358 7.41 -1.65 7.59
N GLY A 359 7.08 -1.68 6.30
CA GLY A 359 7.84 -2.39 5.28
C GLY A 359 9.26 -1.86 5.04
N MET A 360 9.62 -0.69 5.54
CA MET A 360 10.93 -0.07 5.37
C MET A 360 11.62 0.19 6.70
N GLN A 361 12.90 -0.12 6.80
CA GLN A 361 13.73 0.27 7.93
C GLN A 361 13.94 1.80 7.93
N LEU A 362 14.14 2.37 9.11
CA LEU A 362 14.32 3.82 9.27
C LEU A 362 15.57 4.38 8.56
N ASP A 363 16.53 3.53 8.20
CA ASP A 363 17.69 3.90 7.40
C ASP A 363 17.47 3.78 5.87
N GLY A 364 16.31 3.25 5.44
CA GLY A 364 15.94 3.09 4.03
C GLY A 364 16.63 1.96 3.26
N LYS A 365 17.41 1.05 3.93
CA LYS A 365 18.24 0.06 3.25
C LYS A 365 17.85 -1.39 3.49
N ARG A 366 16.79 -1.62 4.26
CA ARG A 366 16.27 -2.95 4.59
C ARG A 366 14.75 -2.93 4.58
N PHE A 367 14.12 -4.06 4.28
CA PHE A 367 12.70 -4.10 3.99
C PHE A 367 12.05 -5.34 4.58
N PHE A 368 10.79 -5.21 5.05
CA PHE A 368 9.92 -6.34 5.31
C PHE A 368 9.03 -6.63 4.10
N TYR A 369 8.88 -7.90 3.81
CA TYR A 369 7.86 -8.44 2.92
C TYR A 369 6.57 -8.67 3.71
N VAL A 370 6.69 -9.35 4.85
CA VAL A 370 5.65 -9.76 5.78
C VAL A 370 5.66 -8.85 7.01
N ASN A 371 4.47 -8.44 7.47
CA ASN A 371 4.30 -7.52 8.59
C ASN A 371 3.48 -8.18 9.72
N PRO A 372 4.10 -8.98 10.60
CA PRO A 372 3.44 -9.69 11.69
C PRO A 372 3.02 -8.72 12.82
N LEU A 373 2.10 -9.17 13.69
CA LEU A 373 1.68 -8.44 14.88
C LEU A 373 2.29 -9.01 16.17
N GLU A 374 2.99 -10.14 16.06
CA GLU A 374 3.76 -10.74 17.15
C GLU A 374 5.02 -11.42 16.59
N VAL A 375 6.15 -11.21 17.26
CA VAL A 375 7.46 -11.80 16.92
C VAL A 375 8.12 -12.37 18.18
N ASN A 376 8.55 -13.62 18.09
CA ASN A 376 9.24 -14.33 19.15
C ASN A 376 10.59 -14.86 18.63
N PRO A 377 11.73 -14.26 19.01
CA PRO A 377 13.04 -14.77 18.66
C PRO A 377 13.22 -16.25 19.03
N GLY A 378 13.85 -17.04 18.15
CA GLY A 378 13.96 -18.48 18.28
C GLY A 378 12.74 -19.29 17.79
N VAL A 379 11.64 -18.61 17.46
CA VAL A 379 10.45 -19.18 16.81
C VAL A 379 10.24 -18.55 15.44
N SER A 380 10.04 -17.23 15.42
CA SER A 380 9.85 -16.44 14.20
C SER A 380 11.10 -16.50 13.32
N GLY A 381 10.91 -16.81 12.03
CA GLY A 381 11.98 -16.99 11.06
C GLY A 381 12.68 -18.34 11.10
N GLU A 382 12.51 -19.14 12.15
CA GLU A 382 13.31 -20.36 12.40
C GLU A 382 12.49 -21.64 12.32
N ILE A 383 11.36 -21.71 13.06
CA ILE A 383 10.57 -22.93 13.19
C ILE A 383 9.66 -23.12 11.97
N PHE A 384 9.42 -24.37 11.58
CA PHE A 384 8.48 -24.73 10.53
C PHE A 384 7.09 -24.12 10.81
N GLY A 385 6.51 -23.47 9.81
CA GLY A 385 5.25 -22.72 9.93
C GLY A 385 5.46 -21.22 10.23
N TYR A 386 6.60 -20.83 10.82
CA TYR A 386 6.93 -19.44 11.17
C TYR A 386 8.07 -18.84 10.34
N LYS A 387 8.64 -19.59 9.37
CA LYS A 387 9.82 -19.17 8.59
C LYS A 387 9.63 -17.89 7.79
N HIS A 388 8.40 -17.56 7.41
CA HIS A 388 8.05 -16.35 6.68
C HIS A 388 8.04 -15.10 7.57
N VAL A 389 7.92 -15.27 8.89
CA VAL A 389 7.91 -14.18 9.87
C VAL A 389 9.35 -13.85 10.24
N ILE A 390 10.02 -13.06 9.43
CA ILE A 390 11.44 -12.69 9.62
C ILE A 390 11.51 -11.56 10.65
N PRO A 391 12.24 -11.73 11.77
CA PRO A 391 12.27 -10.74 12.86
C PRO A 391 13.13 -9.51 12.56
N GLU A 392 14.01 -9.55 11.56
CA GLU A 392 14.85 -8.45 11.13
C GLU A 392 14.72 -8.24 9.62
N ARG A 393 14.64 -6.99 9.18
CA ARG A 393 14.49 -6.65 7.76
C ARG A 393 15.76 -7.04 6.98
N PRO A 394 15.68 -7.86 5.92
CA PRO A 394 16.82 -8.10 5.02
C PRO A 394 17.02 -6.91 4.07
N GLY A 395 18.21 -6.81 3.49
CA GLY A 395 18.54 -5.78 2.53
C GLY A 395 17.83 -5.96 1.18
N TRP A 396 17.59 -7.21 0.78
CA TRP A 396 16.88 -7.57 -0.46
C TRP A 396 16.33 -8.99 -0.41
N TYR A 397 15.51 -9.35 -1.38
CA TYR A 397 14.89 -10.66 -1.55
C TYR A 397 15.10 -11.19 -2.97
N ALA A 398 15.12 -12.51 -3.14
CA ALA A 398 15.04 -13.12 -4.48
C ALA A 398 13.73 -12.77 -5.20
N CYS A 399 12.62 -12.70 -4.44
CA CYS A 399 11.34 -12.15 -4.89
C CYS A 399 11.16 -10.77 -4.25
N ALA A 400 11.57 -9.70 -4.93
CA ALA A 400 11.69 -8.37 -4.36
C ALA A 400 10.54 -7.41 -4.73
N CYS A 401 9.30 -7.90 -4.81
CA CYS A 401 8.17 -7.06 -5.20
C CYS A 401 7.93 -5.87 -4.24
N CYS A 402 8.11 -6.05 -2.93
CA CYS A 402 7.75 -5.07 -1.90
C CYS A 402 8.66 -3.84 -1.85
N PRO A 403 10.02 -3.95 -1.87
CA PRO A 403 10.88 -2.78 -1.77
C PRO A 403 10.66 -1.73 -2.87
N PRO A 404 10.61 -2.04 -4.18
CA PRO A 404 10.35 -1.04 -5.20
C PRO A 404 8.87 -0.59 -5.23
N ASN A 405 7.93 -1.45 -4.80
CA ASN A 405 6.52 -1.06 -4.66
C ASN A 405 6.34 0.04 -3.59
N LEU A 406 7.10 -0.05 -2.49
CA LEU A 406 7.12 0.96 -1.44
C LEU A 406 7.68 2.28 -1.97
N VAL A 407 8.73 2.25 -2.78
CA VAL A 407 9.29 3.45 -3.42
C VAL A 407 8.22 4.17 -4.23
N ARG A 408 7.53 3.48 -5.16
CA ARG A 408 6.48 4.12 -5.98
C ARG A 408 5.31 4.64 -5.16
N MET A 409 4.96 4.01 -4.04
CA MET A 409 3.88 4.47 -3.15
C MET A 409 4.25 5.77 -2.44
N VAL A 410 5.42 5.83 -1.79
CA VAL A 410 5.85 7.01 -1.02
C VAL A 410 6.10 8.21 -1.92
N THR A 411 6.72 7.99 -3.08
CA THR A 411 6.98 9.09 -4.03
C THR A 411 5.72 9.59 -4.74
N SER A 412 4.66 8.78 -4.83
CA SER A 412 3.38 9.20 -5.42
C SER A 412 2.33 9.68 -4.42
N LEU A 413 2.67 9.78 -3.14
CA LEU A 413 1.72 10.01 -2.05
C LEU A 413 0.77 11.21 -2.28
N GLY A 414 1.25 12.29 -2.87
CA GLY A 414 0.43 13.47 -3.18
C GLY A 414 -0.79 13.18 -4.07
N ARG A 415 -0.75 12.11 -4.88
CA ARG A 415 -1.88 11.70 -5.75
C ARG A 415 -3.10 11.21 -4.95
N TYR A 416 -2.90 10.80 -3.70
CA TYR A 416 -3.94 10.21 -2.83
C TYR A 416 -4.61 11.23 -1.91
N ALA A 417 -4.00 12.41 -1.76
CA ALA A 417 -4.45 13.41 -0.81
C ALA A 417 -5.67 14.21 -1.27
N TRP A 418 -5.89 14.34 -2.58
CA TRP A 418 -6.88 15.24 -3.14
C TRP A 418 -7.72 14.64 -4.25
N ASP A 419 -8.97 15.15 -4.37
CA ASP A 419 -9.83 15.07 -5.55
C ASP A 419 -10.55 16.40 -5.79
N GLU A 420 -11.05 16.62 -7.00
CA GLU A 420 -11.88 17.76 -7.38
C GLU A 420 -13.05 17.33 -8.26
N ASP A 421 -14.24 17.77 -7.90
CA ASP A 421 -15.42 17.77 -8.76
C ASP A 421 -15.71 19.21 -9.23
N ASP A 422 -16.79 19.39 -9.99
CA ASP A 422 -17.12 20.72 -10.56
C ASP A 422 -17.29 21.81 -9.49
N ASP A 423 -17.82 21.49 -8.30
CA ASP A 423 -18.12 22.45 -7.24
C ASP A 423 -17.43 22.15 -5.90
N VAL A 424 -16.65 21.09 -5.80
CA VAL A 424 -16.06 20.64 -4.53
C VAL A 424 -14.60 20.27 -4.70
N ILE A 425 -13.76 20.73 -3.77
CA ILE A 425 -12.40 20.26 -3.55
C ILE A 425 -12.43 19.30 -2.35
N TYR A 426 -11.87 18.09 -2.50
CA TYR A 426 -11.81 17.08 -1.44
C TYR A 426 -10.38 16.91 -0.94
N SER A 427 -10.18 17.04 0.37
CA SER A 427 -8.96 16.65 1.08
C SER A 427 -9.21 15.33 1.80
N HIS A 428 -8.46 14.30 1.44
CA HIS A 428 -8.63 12.94 1.97
C HIS A 428 -7.71 12.61 3.15
N LEU A 429 -6.57 13.28 3.26
CA LEU A 429 -5.52 12.99 4.24
C LEU A 429 -4.98 14.28 4.87
N PHE A 430 -4.70 14.24 6.17
CA PHE A 430 -4.12 15.36 6.93
C PHE A 430 -2.60 15.47 6.72
N ILE A 431 -2.17 15.65 5.48
CA ILE A 431 -0.75 15.79 5.11
C ILE A 431 -0.45 17.27 4.85
N GLY A 432 0.62 17.79 5.49
CA GLY A 432 1.11 19.14 5.23
C GLY A 432 1.67 19.28 3.81
N GLN A 433 1.10 20.18 3.01
CA GLN A 433 1.42 20.26 1.58
C GLN A 433 0.93 21.57 0.95
N GLU A 434 1.49 21.91 -0.21
CA GLU A 434 0.95 22.89 -1.13
C GLU A 434 0.28 22.18 -2.30
N ALA A 435 -0.99 22.50 -2.56
CA ALA A 435 -1.80 21.92 -3.62
C ALA A 435 -2.28 23.01 -4.59
N ARG A 436 -1.92 22.91 -5.86
CA ARG A 436 -2.38 23.80 -6.94
C ARG A 436 -3.54 23.14 -7.67
N LEU A 437 -4.75 23.42 -7.19
CA LEU A 437 -5.97 22.83 -7.71
C LEU A 437 -6.63 23.74 -8.75
N LYS A 438 -7.67 23.24 -9.42
CA LYS A 438 -8.33 24.04 -10.48
C LYS A 438 -8.98 25.30 -9.93
N LYS A 439 -9.69 25.18 -8.78
CA LYS A 439 -10.48 26.25 -8.16
C LYS A 439 -9.67 27.13 -7.19
N ALA A 440 -8.66 26.56 -6.54
CA ALA A 440 -7.86 27.26 -5.54
C ALA A 440 -6.45 26.67 -5.43
N ASP A 441 -5.50 27.49 -4.97
CA ASP A 441 -4.29 27.01 -4.35
C ASP A 441 -4.56 26.85 -2.86
N ILE A 442 -4.20 25.70 -2.29
CA ILE A 442 -4.41 25.40 -0.86
C ILE A 442 -3.07 25.02 -0.24
N LYS A 443 -2.74 25.69 0.86
CA LYS A 443 -1.62 25.31 1.71
C LYS A 443 -2.14 24.66 2.97
N VAL A 444 -1.71 23.42 3.23
CA VAL A 444 -2.02 22.66 4.44
C VAL A 444 -0.80 22.69 5.36
N VAL A 445 -0.99 23.09 6.61
CA VAL A 445 0.01 22.98 7.67
C VAL A 445 -0.48 21.94 8.66
N SER A 446 0.33 20.90 8.88
CA SER A 446 -0.03 19.76 9.72
C SER A 446 1.20 19.21 10.43
N GLU A 447 1.05 18.89 11.71
CA GLU A 447 2.01 18.07 12.48
C GLU A 447 1.43 16.68 12.80
N TYR A 448 0.45 16.25 11.99
CA TYR A 448 -0.12 14.91 12.05
C TYR A 448 0.92 13.88 11.57
N PRO A 449 1.04 12.70 12.16
CA PRO A 449 0.11 12.05 13.09
C PRO A 449 0.34 12.37 14.59
N TRP A 450 1.21 13.32 14.93
CA TRP A 450 1.59 13.54 16.32
C TRP A 450 0.74 14.59 17.04
N LYS A 451 0.21 15.57 16.32
CA LYS A 451 -0.67 16.61 16.87
C LYS A 451 -2.01 16.67 16.12
N GLY A 452 -3.05 16.96 16.85
CA GLY A 452 -4.42 17.06 16.35
C GLY A 452 -4.81 18.49 15.94
N HIS A 453 -3.95 19.17 15.18
CA HIS A 453 -4.25 20.48 14.61
C HIS A 453 -3.82 20.54 13.16
N VAL A 454 -4.74 20.93 12.28
CA VAL A 454 -4.50 21.05 10.84
C VAL A 454 -5.12 22.35 10.34
N SER A 455 -4.34 23.11 9.57
CA SER A 455 -4.74 24.40 9.01
C SER A 455 -4.70 24.38 7.48
N TYR A 456 -5.74 24.89 6.85
CA TYR A 456 -5.90 25.01 5.39
C TYR A 456 -6.00 26.49 5.02
N SER A 457 -4.96 27.05 4.41
CA SER A 457 -4.98 28.41 3.83
C SER A 457 -5.43 28.34 2.37
N ILE A 458 -6.46 29.07 2.01
CA ILE A 458 -7.11 29.02 0.70
C ILE A 458 -6.83 30.28 -0.08
N THR A 459 -6.36 30.15 -1.33
CA THR A 459 -6.21 31.23 -2.30
C THR A 459 -7.06 30.88 -3.53
N PRO A 460 -8.28 31.44 -3.65
CA PRO A 460 -9.19 31.10 -4.75
C PRO A 460 -8.68 31.60 -6.10
N LYS A 461 -8.92 30.83 -7.14
CA LYS A 461 -8.62 31.21 -8.54
C LYS A 461 -9.81 31.73 -9.30
N THR A 462 -11.03 31.54 -8.74
CA THR A 462 -12.30 32.00 -9.30
C THR A 462 -13.05 32.85 -8.31
N GLY A 463 -13.93 33.71 -8.79
CA GLY A 463 -14.84 34.47 -7.91
C GLY A 463 -16.13 33.70 -7.54
N ASP A 464 -16.23 32.44 -7.93
CA ASP A 464 -17.39 31.60 -7.72
C ASP A 464 -17.39 30.98 -6.31
N GLU A 465 -18.57 30.63 -5.82
CA GLU A 465 -18.74 29.89 -4.59
C GLU A 465 -18.45 28.39 -4.86
N PHE A 466 -17.62 27.77 -4.00
CA PHE A 466 -17.39 26.34 -4.03
C PHE A 466 -17.19 25.77 -2.62
N ALA A 467 -17.30 24.45 -2.48
CA ALA A 467 -17.08 23.78 -1.21
C ALA A 467 -15.66 23.22 -1.09
N VAL A 468 -15.11 23.30 0.12
CA VAL A 468 -13.95 22.50 0.53
C VAL A 468 -14.45 21.39 1.44
N ALA A 469 -14.28 20.15 1.03
CA ALA A 469 -14.66 18.97 1.77
C ALA A 469 -13.41 18.33 2.38
N ILE A 470 -13.39 18.18 3.71
CA ILE A 470 -12.24 17.65 4.44
C ILE A 470 -12.67 16.36 5.14
N HIS A 471 -11.94 15.29 4.89
CA HIS A 471 -12.14 14.01 5.57
C HIS A 471 -11.87 14.16 7.08
N ILE A 472 -12.77 13.64 7.88
CA ILE A 472 -12.63 13.54 9.33
C ILE A 472 -12.45 12.07 9.67
N PRO A 473 -11.27 11.65 10.16
CA PRO A 473 -11.00 10.26 10.49
C PRO A 473 -12.06 9.64 11.40
N GLY A 474 -12.55 8.46 11.03
CA GLY A 474 -13.67 7.81 11.71
C GLY A 474 -13.41 7.46 13.19
N TYR A 475 -12.17 7.51 13.66
CA TYR A 475 -11.83 7.34 15.07
C TYR A 475 -12.05 8.60 15.92
N LEU A 476 -12.21 9.77 15.33
CA LEU A 476 -12.39 11.03 16.07
C LEU A 476 -13.81 11.08 16.67
N LYS A 477 -13.89 11.19 18.00
CA LYS A 477 -15.18 11.34 18.71
C LYS A 477 -15.68 12.78 18.72
N SER A 478 -14.77 13.75 18.63
CA SER A 478 -15.06 15.18 18.62
C SER A 478 -13.93 15.94 17.93
N PHE A 479 -14.31 17.02 17.28
CA PHE A 479 -13.40 17.96 16.64
C PHE A 479 -14.01 19.36 16.66
N GLU A 480 -13.16 20.36 16.51
CA GLU A 480 -13.59 21.75 16.35
C GLU A 480 -13.13 22.27 15.00
N VAL A 481 -13.99 23.04 14.33
CA VAL A 481 -13.70 23.66 13.05
C VAL A 481 -13.86 25.16 13.17
N THR A 482 -12.87 25.92 12.71
CA THR A 482 -12.95 27.39 12.61
C THR A 482 -12.76 27.84 11.16
N LEU A 483 -13.33 28.99 10.81
CA LEU A 483 -13.01 29.75 9.61
C LEU A 483 -12.58 31.15 10.04
N ASN A 484 -11.35 31.52 9.72
CA ASN A 484 -10.73 32.80 10.12
C ASN A 484 -10.84 33.06 11.64
N GLY A 485 -10.61 31.99 12.44
CA GLY A 485 -10.73 32.03 13.91
C GLY A 485 -12.16 32.02 14.44
N MET A 486 -13.17 32.07 13.60
CA MET A 486 -14.58 31.99 14.01
C MET A 486 -15.03 30.51 14.00
N ARG A 487 -15.46 30.02 15.16
CA ARG A 487 -15.95 28.64 15.29
C ARG A 487 -17.20 28.40 14.42
N LEU A 488 -17.11 27.41 13.58
CA LEU A 488 -18.24 26.95 12.78
C LEU A 488 -19.10 25.96 13.56
N LYS A 489 -20.39 25.92 13.24
CA LYS A 489 -21.34 24.94 13.75
C LYS A 489 -21.89 24.10 12.62
N GLU A 490 -22.34 22.89 12.94
CA GLU A 490 -23.04 22.06 11.97
C GLU A 490 -24.40 22.69 11.60
N ASN A 491 -24.80 22.59 10.34
CA ASN A 491 -25.99 23.24 9.75
C ASN A 491 -27.32 22.94 10.47
N SER A 492 -27.40 21.83 11.21
CA SER A 492 -28.59 21.47 11.99
C SER A 492 -28.93 22.44 13.12
N GLU A 493 -28.04 23.38 13.50
CA GLU A 493 -28.13 24.17 14.73
C GLU A 493 -28.22 25.69 14.54
N THR A 494 -28.02 26.27 13.32
CA THR A 494 -27.87 27.72 13.20
C THR A 494 -28.44 28.40 11.95
N LYS A 495 -28.81 29.72 12.13
CA LYS A 495 -28.99 30.70 11.07
C LYS A 495 -27.71 31.47 10.73
N ALA A 496 -26.53 30.88 10.91
CA ALA A 496 -25.26 31.51 10.63
C ALA A 496 -25.00 31.59 9.11
N ASP A 497 -24.31 32.63 8.66
CA ASP A 497 -24.00 32.83 7.24
C ASP A 497 -22.99 31.80 6.73
N VAL A 498 -22.11 31.24 7.60
CA VAL A 498 -21.16 30.18 7.28
C VAL A 498 -21.25 29.05 8.31
N PHE A 499 -21.38 27.84 7.84
CA PHE A 499 -21.49 26.60 8.63
C PHE A 499 -20.81 25.46 7.88
N TYR A 500 -20.63 24.31 8.52
CA TYR A 500 -20.28 23.08 7.84
C TYR A 500 -21.45 22.10 7.84
N SER A 501 -21.51 21.24 6.82
CA SER A 501 -22.33 20.03 6.86
C SER A 501 -21.43 18.81 6.99
N TYR A 502 -21.84 17.80 7.77
CA TYR A 502 -21.13 16.54 7.91
C TYR A 502 -21.90 15.41 7.23
N ARG A 503 -21.26 14.73 6.31
CA ARG A 503 -21.84 13.56 5.63
C ARG A 503 -20.75 12.64 5.12
N ASP A 504 -20.99 11.34 5.17
CA ASP A 504 -20.12 10.29 4.63
C ASP A 504 -18.64 10.41 5.06
N GLY A 505 -18.40 10.90 6.30
CA GLY A 505 -17.05 11.06 6.84
C GLY A 505 -16.34 12.36 6.44
N TYR A 506 -17.02 13.30 5.78
CA TYR A 506 -16.46 14.60 5.39
C TYR A 506 -17.24 15.77 5.99
N ILE A 507 -16.53 16.81 6.42
CA ILE A 507 -17.11 18.14 6.61
C ILE A 507 -17.06 18.89 5.28
N TYR A 508 -18.13 19.56 4.94
CA TYR A 508 -18.25 20.40 3.74
C TYR A 508 -18.46 21.84 4.16
N ILE A 509 -17.52 22.73 3.82
CA ILE A 509 -17.59 24.17 4.06
C ILE A 509 -17.77 24.84 2.71
N LYS A 510 -18.96 25.39 2.45
CA LYS A 510 -19.26 26.10 1.22
C LYS A 510 -19.17 27.58 1.47
N ASN A 511 -18.37 28.29 0.69
CA ASN A 511 -18.15 29.72 0.84
C ASN A 511 -17.79 30.38 -0.49
N LYS A 512 -17.96 31.70 -0.54
CA LYS A 512 -17.30 32.55 -1.51
C LYS A 512 -15.94 32.95 -0.91
N TRP A 513 -14.91 32.18 -1.28
CA TRP A 513 -13.59 32.29 -0.68
C TRP A 513 -12.87 33.59 -1.05
N HIS A 514 -12.03 34.07 -0.13
CA HIS A 514 -11.14 35.22 -0.29
C HIS A 514 -9.70 34.79 -0.06
N ASP A 515 -8.76 35.60 -0.55
CA ASP A 515 -7.33 35.32 -0.34
C ASP A 515 -7.00 35.21 1.14
N ASN A 516 -6.32 34.12 1.51
CA ASN A 516 -5.91 33.80 2.87
C ASN A 516 -7.06 33.47 3.83
N ASP A 517 -8.24 33.07 3.34
CA ASP A 517 -9.20 32.42 4.20
C ASP A 517 -8.60 31.13 4.79
N VAL A 518 -8.74 30.94 6.11
CA VAL A 518 -8.12 29.82 6.84
C VAL A 518 -9.19 28.97 7.50
N ILE A 519 -9.24 27.69 7.14
CA ILE A 519 -9.96 26.66 7.89
C ILE A 519 -8.97 26.01 8.85
N GLU A 520 -9.35 25.91 10.14
CA GLU A 520 -8.58 25.15 11.12
C GLU A 520 -9.44 24.03 11.70
N ILE A 521 -8.83 22.85 11.85
CA ILE A 521 -9.44 21.68 12.49
C ILE A 521 -8.58 21.30 13.67
N SER A 522 -9.21 21.18 14.85
CA SER A 522 -8.54 20.79 16.09
C SER A 522 -9.27 19.62 16.75
N PHE A 523 -8.51 18.65 17.24
CA PHE A 523 -9.03 17.47 17.93
C PHE A 523 -8.00 16.89 18.91
N ASN A 524 -8.48 16.08 19.86
CA ASN A 524 -7.62 15.43 20.82
C ASN A 524 -6.94 14.20 20.22
N MET A 525 -5.66 14.02 20.58
CA MET A 525 -4.85 12.85 20.24
C MET A 525 -4.72 11.94 21.48
N ASP A 526 -5.87 11.46 21.97
CA ASP A 526 -5.91 10.57 23.13
C ASP A 526 -5.42 9.17 22.79
N ILE A 527 -4.86 8.46 23.78
CA ILE A 527 -4.55 7.03 23.68
C ILE A 527 -5.89 6.29 23.68
N ARG A 528 -6.13 5.49 22.65
CA ARG A 528 -7.34 4.67 22.50
C ARG A 528 -7.01 3.20 22.74
N VAL A 529 -7.85 2.54 23.49
CA VAL A 529 -7.85 1.08 23.66
C VAL A 529 -8.77 0.49 22.63
N ILE A 530 -8.25 -0.40 21.80
CA ILE A 530 -9.00 -1.06 20.73
C ILE A 530 -9.15 -2.54 21.08
N TYR A 531 -10.36 -3.03 20.99
CA TYR A 531 -10.70 -4.44 21.16
C TYR A 531 -11.11 -5.04 19.83
N ALA A 532 -10.64 -6.25 19.54
CA ALA A 532 -11.05 -6.99 18.36
C ALA A 532 -12.49 -7.52 18.50
N ASN A 533 -13.11 -7.84 17.37
CA ASN A 533 -14.37 -8.57 17.35
C ASN A 533 -14.17 -9.94 18.05
N THR A 534 -15.14 -10.36 18.88
CA THR A 534 -15.06 -11.61 19.65
C THR A 534 -14.94 -12.87 18.79
N LYS A 535 -15.12 -12.79 17.47
CA LYS A 535 -14.84 -13.87 16.52
C LYS A 535 -13.36 -14.01 16.17
N VAL A 536 -12.55 -12.98 16.43
CA VAL A 536 -11.08 -13.03 16.29
C VAL A 536 -10.55 -13.70 17.55
N ARG A 537 -10.40 -15.01 17.50
CA ARG A 537 -10.08 -15.83 18.68
C ARG A 537 -8.72 -15.49 19.29
N GLU A 538 -7.76 -15.07 18.48
CA GLU A 538 -6.38 -14.77 18.90
C GLU A 538 -6.32 -13.54 19.81
N ASP A 539 -7.28 -12.63 19.69
CA ASP A 539 -7.30 -11.36 20.42
C ASP A 539 -8.30 -11.33 21.60
N ILE A 540 -8.88 -12.49 21.95
CA ILE A 540 -9.81 -12.58 23.10
C ILE A 540 -9.04 -12.29 24.40
N GLY A 541 -9.51 -11.29 25.17
CA GLY A 541 -8.85 -10.84 26.40
C GLY A 541 -7.63 -9.96 26.17
N CYS A 542 -7.42 -9.54 24.91
CA CYS A 542 -6.37 -8.61 24.53
C CYS A 542 -6.93 -7.25 24.10
N ALA A 543 -6.07 -6.26 24.12
CA ALA A 543 -6.31 -4.94 23.54
C ALA A 543 -5.05 -4.44 22.83
N ALA A 544 -5.26 -3.66 21.78
CA ALA A 544 -4.21 -2.90 21.12
C ALA A 544 -4.33 -1.42 21.46
N LEU A 545 -3.21 -0.71 21.43
CA LEU A 545 -3.18 0.73 21.65
C LEU A 545 -3.05 1.47 20.32
N GLN A 546 -3.79 2.58 20.20
CA GLN A 546 -3.75 3.45 19.05
C GLN A 546 -3.81 4.92 19.49
N ARG A 547 -3.01 5.77 18.84
CA ARG A 547 -3.05 7.21 19.04
C ARG A 547 -3.06 7.92 17.69
N GLY A 548 -4.11 8.68 17.41
CA GLY A 548 -4.36 9.12 16.05
C GLY A 548 -4.49 7.91 15.08
N PRO A 549 -3.84 7.94 13.91
CA PRO A 549 -3.82 6.82 12.96
C PRO A 549 -2.83 5.71 13.37
N VAL A 550 -1.89 6.00 14.28
CA VAL A 550 -0.73 5.14 14.58
C VAL A 550 -1.12 4.04 15.57
N VAL A 551 -0.88 2.80 15.20
CA VAL A 551 -0.93 1.62 16.07
C VAL A 551 0.39 1.49 16.81
N TYR A 552 0.36 1.02 18.06
CA TYR A 552 1.53 0.86 18.91
C TYR A 552 1.87 -0.60 19.13
N ALA A 553 3.17 -0.88 19.24
CA ALA A 553 3.72 -2.19 19.56
C ALA A 553 4.64 -2.11 20.79
N PHE A 554 4.73 -3.19 21.53
CA PHE A 554 5.65 -3.34 22.65
C PHE A 554 6.84 -4.18 22.19
N GLU A 555 8.07 -3.70 22.38
CA GLU A 555 9.29 -4.43 22.09
C GLU A 555 10.00 -4.90 23.36
N GLY A 556 10.65 -6.07 23.29
CA GLY A 556 11.39 -6.63 24.42
C GLY A 556 12.46 -5.70 24.95
N VAL A 557 13.21 -5.05 24.06
CA VAL A 557 14.30 -4.12 24.41
C VAL A 557 13.89 -2.98 25.37
N ASP A 558 12.62 -2.60 25.38
CA ASP A 558 12.07 -1.60 26.30
C ASP A 558 11.38 -2.23 27.52
N ASN A 559 11.19 -3.55 27.52
CA ASN A 559 10.31 -4.24 28.45
C ASN A 559 11.00 -5.47 29.07
N ASP A 560 12.28 -5.35 29.48
CA ASP A 560 13.09 -6.37 30.13
C ASP A 560 13.19 -7.70 29.34
N ASP A 561 13.19 -7.63 28.00
CA ASP A 561 13.20 -8.76 27.05
C ASP A 561 12.08 -9.79 27.25
N ASP A 562 10.95 -9.36 27.85
CA ASP A 562 9.80 -10.22 28.11
C ASP A 562 8.47 -9.46 27.96
N VAL A 563 7.97 -9.38 26.72
CA VAL A 563 6.64 -8.80 26.45
C VAL A 563 5.51 -9.81 26.60
N GLN A 564 5.82 -11.12 26.63
CA GLN A 564 4.81 -12.18 26.72
C GLN A 564 4.18 -12.26 28.10
N SER A 565 4.93 -11.90 29.15
CA SER A 565 4.43 -11.89 30.53
C SER A 565 3.70 -10.58 30.90
N LEU A 566 3.66 -9.59 29.99
CA LEU A 566 3.01 -8.31 30.27
C LEU A 566 1.50 -8.37 30.04
N MET A 567 0.76 -7.72 30.96
CA MET A 567 -0.65 -7.39 30.79
C MET A 567 -0.86 -5.89 31.01
N ILE A 568 -1.50 -5.21 30.07
CA ILE A 568 -1.77 -3.76 30.24
C ILE A 568 -2.96 -3.54 31.19
N ASP A 569 -2.81 -2.55 32.10
CA ASP A 569 -3.88 -2.14 32.99
C ASP A 569 -4.73 -1.03 32.37
N VAL A 570 -5.77 -1.45 31.64
CA VAL A 570 -6.65 -0.51 30.93
C VAL A 570 -7.46 0.37 31.88
N SER A 571 -7.65 -0.05 33.14
CA SER A 571 -8.37 0.75 34.15
C SER A 571 -7.57 1.96 34.64
N ARG A 572 -6.24 1.91 34.46
CA ARG A 572 -5.30 2.97 34.86
C ARG A 572 -4.69 3.71 33.67
N LEU A 573 -5.29 3.64 32.49
CA LEU A 573 -4.77 4.30 31.29
C LEU A 573 -4.67 5.84 31.44
N ASN A 574 -5.47 6.44 32.33
CA ASN A 574 -5.36 7.84 32.68
C ASN A 574 -4.04 8.23 33.38
N GLU A 575 -3.27 7.26 33.86
CA GLU A 575 -1.92 7.44 34.43
C GLU A 575 -0.82 7.27 33.37
N ALA A 576 -1.16 6.89 32.12
CA ALA A 576 -0.21 6.74 31.04
C ALA A 576 0.52 8.06 30.76
N GLN A 577 1.81 7.96 30.43
CA GLN A 577 2.63 9.10 30.07
C GLN A 577 2.92 9.06 28.56
N ILE A 578 3.02 10.23 27.97
CA ILE A 578 3.31 10.42 26.54
C ILE A 578 4.64 11.14 26.43
N GLU A 579 5.65 10.47 25.87
CA GLU A 579 6.95 11.05 25.56
C GLU A 579 6.95 11.57 24.12
N THR A 580 7.13 12.87 23.93
CA THR A 580 7.11 13.52 22.60
C THR A 580 8.50 13.88 22.08
N GLU A 581 9.55 13.67 22.87
CA GLU A 581 10.94 14.00 22.55
C GLU A 581 11.84 12.77 22.61
N ALA A 582 11.41 11.69 21.94
CA ALA A 582 12.18 10.46 21.85
C ALA A 582 13.56 10.71 21.21
N GLU A 583 14.60 10.07 21.76
CA GLU A 583 15.98 10.18 21.31
C GLU A 583 16.45 9.00 20.48
N GLY A 584 17.63 9.10 19.89
CA GLY A 584 18.29 8.03 19.14
C GLY A 584 17.53 7.65 17.87
N ILE A 585 17.39 6.37 17.62
CA ILE A 585 16.74 5.83 16.42
C ILE A 585 15.23 6.10 16.39
N LEU A 586 14.60 6.34 17.55
CA LEU A 586 13.19 6.68 17.70
C LEU A 586 12.92 8.19 17.66
N LYS A 587 13.93 9.00 17.34
CA LYS A 587 13.80 10.46 17.31
C LYS A 587 12.63 10.91 16.43
N GLY A 588 11.82 11.81 16.97
CA GLY A 588 10.64 12.37 16.30
C GLY A 588 9.38 11.53 16.45
N ALA A 589 9.46 10.38 17.12
CA ALA A 589 8.28 9.58 17.45
C ALA A 589 7.65 10.04 18.78
N VAL A 590 6.38 9.71 18.94
CA VAL A 590 5.69 9.79 20.23
C VAL A 590 5.63 8.40 20.83
N LEU A 591 6.16 8.24 22.04
CA LEU A 591 6.19 6.97 22.77
C LEU A 591 5.15 6.98 23.89
N LEU A 592 4.69 5.79 24.30
CA LEU A 592 3.68 5.64 25.35
C LEU A 592 4.24 4.79 26.49
N ASP A 593 4.20 5.33 27.72
CA ASP A 593 4.50 4.60 28.94
C ASP A 593 3.17 4.24 29.64
N ILE A 594 2.86 2.96 29.66
CA ILE A 594 1.53 2.44 30.00
C ILE A 594 1.60 1.69 31.35
N PRO A 595 0.70 1.94 32.30
CA PRO A 595 0.54 1.08 33.48
C PRO A 595 0.27 -0.37 33.07
N ALA A 596 1.06 -1.28 33.62
CA ALA A 596 1.00 -2.70 33.28
C ALA A 596 1.31 -3.58 34.50
N VAL A 597 1.07 -4.86 34.35
CA VAL A 597 1.45 -5.89 35.31
C VAL A 597 2.31 -6.92 34.59
N ARG A 598 3.42 -7.30 35.20
CA ARG A 598 4.24 -8.43 34.78
C ARG A 598 3.85 -9.65 35.58
N LEU A 599 3.67 -10.77 34.91
CA LEU A 599 3.42 -12.08 35.51
C LEU A 599 4.75 -12.78 35.83
N GLU A 600 5.05 -12.99 37.11
CA GLU A 600 6.24 -13.71 37.56
C GLU A 600 5.83 -15.15 37.93
N GLY A 601 6.20 -16.09 37.07
CA GLY A 601 5.92 -17.54 37.27
C GLY A 601 6.97 -18.24 38.13
N SER A 602 6.85 -19.56 38.23
CA SER A 602 7.88 -20.46 38.78
C SER A 602 8.64 -21.13 37.61
N ASP A 603 9.80 -21.74 37.93
CA ASP A 603 10.58 -22.52 36.96
C ASP A 603 9.86 -23.81 36.49
N ALA A 604 8.79 -24.21 37.19
CA ALA A 604 8.00 -25.38 36.83
C ALA A 604 7.12 -25.09 35.60
N LEU A 605 7.07 -26.02 34.65
CA LEU A 605 6.25 -25.92 33.45
C LEU A 605 4.76 -25.69 33.75
N TYR A 606 4.25 -26.34 34.81
CA TYR A 606 2.88 -26.21 35.31
C TYR A 606 2.89 -25.99 36.82
N SER A 607 1.98 -25.12 37.32
CA SER A 607 1.84 -24.83 38.75
C SER A 607 0.36 -24.72 39.12
N GLU A 608 -0.01 -25.20 40.30
CA GLU A 608 -1.34 -24.98 40.90
C GLU A 608 -1.50 -23.56 41.46
N LYS A 609 -0.40 -22.80 41.58
CA LYS A 609 -0.41 -21.41 42.04
C LYS A 609 -0.39 -20.50 40.85
N PRO A 610 -1.25 -19.46 40.79
CA PRO A 610 -1.18 -18.46 39.76
C PRO A 610 0.16 -17.72 39.82
N PRO A 611 0.67 -17.18 38.68
CA PRO A 611 1.85 -16.35 38.69
C PRO A 611 1.63 -15.12 39.57
N ARG A 612 2.73 -14.64 40.17
CA ARG A 612 2.71 -13.41 40.96
C ARG A 612 2.58 -12.21 40.02
N GLN A 613 1.76 -11.27 40.41
CA GLN A 613 1.63 -9.99 39.65
C GLN A 613 2.54 -8.93 40.27
N LYS A 614 3.29 -8.26 39.39
CA LYS A 614 4.16 -7.13 39.73
C LYS A 614 3.79 -5.91 38.87
N SER A 615 3.40 -4.82 39.51
CA SER A 615 3.13 -3.57 38.82
C SER A 615 4.39 -3.02 38.15
N VAL A 616 4.30 -2.68 36.87
CA VAL A 616 5.37 -2.12 36.04
C VAL A 616 4.80 -1.01 35.14
N ILE A 617 5.70 -0.28 34.50
CA ILE A 617 5.35 0.57 33.37
C ILE A 617 5.87 -0.13 32.13
N ALA A 618 5.01 -0.36 31.13
CA ALA A 618 5.37 -0.95 29.85
C ALA A 618 5.48 0.14 28.79
N ARG A 619 6.58 0.15 28.02
CA ARG A 619 6.81 1.12 26.95
C ARG A 619 6.33 0.57 25.62
N ALA A 620 5.52 1.37 24.91
CA ALA A 620 5.05 1.09 23.58
C ALA A 620 5.58 2.15 22.58
N ILE A 621 5.94 1.68 21.39
CA ILE A 621 6.45 2.49 20.28
C ILE A 621 5.50 2.42 19.09
N PRO A 622 5.53 3.38 18.14
CA PRO A 622 4.81 3.24 16.88
C PRO A 622 5.12 1.93 16.17
N TYR A 623 4.09 1.21 15.74
CA TYR A 623 4.24 -0.10 15.10
C TYR A 623 5.21 -0.06 13.91
N TYR A 624 5.17 0.98 13.06
CA TYR A 624 6.05 1.06 11.91
C TYR A 624 7.54 1.13 12.26
N MET A 625 7.89 1.43 13.52
CA MET A 625 9.27 1.54 14.00
C MET A 625 9.83 0.25 14.61
N TRP A 626 9.02 -0.79 14.78
CA TRP A 626 9.50 -2.05 15.35
C TRP A 626 10.62 -2.68 14.49
N GLY A 627 11.47 -3.50 15.12
CA GLY A 627 12.56 -4.23 14.44
C GLY A 627 13.67 -3.33 13.89
N ASN A 628 13.82 -2.09 14.43
CA ASN A 628 14.93 -1.19 14.09
C ASN A 628 16.08 -1.20 15.12
N ARG A 629 15.93 -1.95 16.22
CA ARG A 629 16.85 -1.97 17.37
C ARG A 629 17.46 -3.35 17.62
N GLY A 630 17.59 -4.16 16.56
CA GLY A 630 18.09 -5.51 16.61
C GLY A 630 17.01 -6.55 16.93
N LEU A 631 17.44 -7.81 16.98
CA LEU A 631 16.58 -8.95 17.24
C LEU A 631 16.00 -8.88 18.65
N ASN A 632 14.69 -8.74 18.77
CA ASN A 632 13.99 -8.78 20.04
C ASN A 632 12.51 -9.19 19.85
N GLN A 633 11.78 -9.41 20.96
CA GLN A 633 10.35 -9.68 20.91
C GLN A 633 9.57 -8.44 20.48
N MET A 634 8.43 -8.66 19.82
CA MET A 634 7.47 -7.60 19.51
C MET A 634 6.05 -8.12 19.65
N ARG A 635 5.14 -7.28 20.19
CA ARG A 635 3.72 -7.62 20.28
C ARG A 635 2.83 -6.39 20.18
N VAL A 636 1.74 -6.48 19.41
CA VAL A 636 0.72 -5.43 19.25
C VAL A 636 -0.47 -5.66 20.19
N TRP A 637 -1.03 -6.86 20.20
CA TRP A 637 -2.18 -7.22 21.02
C TRP A 637 -1.75 -7.73 22.40
N MET A 638 -1.96 -6.92 23.42
CA MET A 638 -1.56 -7.21 24.80
C MET A 638 -2.73 -7.72 25.61
N HIS A 639 -2.48 -8.73 26.46
CA HIS A 639 -3.47 -9.12 27.45
C HIS A 639 -3.82 -7.95 28.37
N THR A 640 -5.06 -7.92 28.85
CA THR A 640 -5.59 -6.86 29.72
C THR A 640 -5.96 -7.37 31.10
N ILE A 641 -5.87 -6.50 32.11
CA ILE A 641 -6.43 -6.69 33.45
C ILE A 641 -7.46 -5.63 33.74
#